data_cebee5e1758bd49209480f822f870990
#
_entry.id   cebee5e1758bd49209480f822f870990
#
_cell.length_a   1.000
_cell.length_b   1.000
_cell.length_c   1.000
_cell.angle_alpha   90.00
_cell.angle_beta   90.00
_cell.angle_gamma   90.00
#
_symmetry.space_group_name_H-M   'P 1'
#
loop_
_entity.id
_entity.type
_entity.pdbx_description
1 polymer ?
#
loop_
_entity_poly.entity_id
_entity_poly.type
_entity_poly.pdbx_seq_one_letter_code
_entity_poly.pdbx_strand_id
1 'polypeptide(L)'
;MKRLLLTVLACAALSARSTAASADAPADPYSAFTASAAGQHGLFGIWHKNGHVYIDITTAQLDTDFLETIVPGNGIGGNFIVWGNTDHLPAMLVRFERAGDGIAIVWPNSSFVAPGSDSGTLAVRSNFPQSVLGVGKIAAEGGGHIIFDASPLFSDALDLDHIINGSLRTTPQTAYHLDPSRTYFGTTKAFPENVVLDVEQLWATNAPHIAPDTAPDARSVQMQVVYNFAQLPHDDYVPRFADDRVGIYDDIYLDFSPAFDTTPNRYLRYLVRWNFAPADPSKPSKATHPMVFVMSDTIPPRFRKPIADAVLAWNVALAKVGILDAVQVIPQPSDPNFDADDIRYNVLRWVTEVRPSFGADSQTLFNPLTGEEFRTGILISADSATSAANAWRDTVDPVRYGRNTDPVPEQFIYDHFQSEIMHETGHNLGMQHNFIGHDAYTAKELQDPAFTAKYGVATTVMEYAPLNIWPKRYGQGSYYQTVLGPYDYYAMKFAYEAIPGAKTPQDELPTLERWASAWSDPRYRYASDEDVSWSDGHAADPRVEQGELSNDQLAWTVVQLDMNRSLMDRNAQLLPRNGTAYESATVAFRGAYARYISLASRTAHWIGGQYLSRAHRGDPGAEAPIVPVPLAMQQRAFSILNDYLFSDKHLTFSPQVLERLGYSEWAGYGYVGWENYGNLPVWA
;
A
#
# COMPACT_ATOMS: atom_id res chain seq x y z
N MET A 1 -14.99 -114.42 -0.34
CA MET A 1 -13.98 -115.26 -1.16
C MET A 1 -13.09 -114.28 -1.92
N LYS A 2 -11.79 -114.60 -1.83
CA LYS A 2 -10.64 -114.10 -2.59
C LYS A 2 -10.14 -112.66 -2.24
N ARG A 3 -9.00 -112.73 -1.63
CA ARG A 3 -7.95 -111.69 -1.39
C ARG A 3 -7.31 -111.25 -2.72
N LEU A 4 -6.91 -109.99 -2.78
CA LEU A 4 -5.77 -109.67 -3.57
C LEU A 4 -4.98 -108.51 -2.96
N LEU A 5 -3.70 -108.64 -2.72
CA LEU A 5 -2.67 -107.70 -2.32
C LEU A 5 -2.45 -106.68 -3.42
N LEU A 6 -2.18 -105.45 -3.08
CA LEU A 6 -1.48 -104.61 -3.96
C LEU A 6 -0.41 -103.80 -3.20
N THR A 7 0.76 -103.83 -3.77
CA THR A 7 2.10 -103.34 -3.37
C THR A 7 2.15 -101.77 -3.43
N VAL A 8 2.67 -101.17 -2.41
CA VAL A 8 2.98 -99.72 -2.41
C VAL A 8 4.27 -99.46 -3.18
N LEU A 9 4.23 -98.63 -4.22
CA LEU A 9 5.41 -98.00 -4.83
C LEU A 9 5.35 -96.48 -4.42
N ALA A 10 6.37 -96.08 -3.69
CA ALA A 10 6.62 -94.68 -3.34
C ALA A 10 7.32 -93.99 -4.50
N CYS A 11 6.64 -93.03 -5.19
CA CYS A 11 7.27 -92.07 -6.07
C CYS A 11 7.40 -90.71 -5.30
N ALA A 12 8.64 -90.34 -5.04
CA ALA A 12 8.99 -89.00 -4.56
C ALA A 12 8.85 -88.02 -5.73
N ALA A 13 7.81 -87.21 -5.70
CA ALA A 13 7.62 -86.05 -6.59
C ALA A 13 8.33 -84.88 -5.96
N LEU A 14 9.44 -84.43 -6.52
CA LEU A 14 10.04 -83.11 -6.27
C LEU A 14 9.08 -82.04 -6.79
N SER A 15 8.35 -81.34 -5.89
CA SER A 15 7.64 -80.12 -6.23
C SER A 15 8.66 -78.96 -6.30
N ALA A 16 9.07 -78.63 -7.52
CA ALA A 16 9.70 -77.34 -7.81
C ALA A 16 8.64 -76.23 -7.57
N ARG A 17 8.75 -75.51 -6.45
CA ARG A 17 8.06 -74.23 -6.30
C ARG A 17 8.71 -73.22 -7.24
N SER A 18 8.08 -72.95 -8.36
CA SER A 18 8.35 -71.72 -9.11
C SER A 18 7.85 -70.56 -8.25
N THR A 19 8.77 -69.83 -7.66
CA THR A 19 8.45 -68.45 -7.19
C THR A 19 8.21 -67.68 -8.46
N ALA A 20 6.92 -67.53 -8.82
CA ALA A 20 6.50 -66.50 -9.72
C ALA A 20 6.84 -65.16 -8.97
N ALA A 21 7.87 -64.46 -9.45
CA ALA A 21 8.05 -63.09 -9.10
C ALA A 21 6.71 -62.43 -9.49
N SER A 22 5.98 -61.89 -8.50
CA SER A 22 4.88 -61.00 -8.78
C SER A 22 5.50 -59.85 -9.59
N ALA A 23 5.12 -59.77 -10.85
CA ALA A 23 5.42 -58.56 -11.60
C ALA A 23 4.71 -57.46 -10.79
N ASP A 24 5.52 -56.55 -10.20
CA ASP A 24 4.99 -55.36 -9.57
C ASP A 24 4.03 -54.75 -10.58
N ALA A 25 2.81 -54.48 -10.14
CA ALA A 25 1.87 -53.69 -10.94
C ALA A 25 2.60 -52.40 -11.31
N PRO A 26 2.52 -51.94 -12.56
CA PRO A 26 3.21 -50.74 -12.96
C PRO A 26 2.84 -49.66 -11.95
N ALA A 27 3.90 -49.03 -11.35
CA ALA A 27 3.67 -47.97 -10.40
C ALA A 27 2.76 -46.91 -11.04
N ASP A 28 1.78 -46.42 -10.31
CA ASP A 28 0.89 -45.41 -10.87
C ASP A 28 1.71 -44.17 -11.33
N PRO A 29 1.27 -43.41 -12.32
CA PRO A 29 2.07 -42.32 -12.89
C PRO A 29 2.52 -41.29 -11.84
N TYR A 30 1.72 -41.01 -10.81
CA TYR A 30 2.08 -40.13 -9.71
C TYR A 30 3.27 -40.67 -8.91
N SER A 31 3.18 -41.91 -8.45
CA SER A 31 4.27 -42.57 -7.72
C SER A 31 5.56 -42.66 -8.53
N ALA A 32 5.44 -42.95 -9.84
CA ALA A 32 6.60 -42.98 -10.75
C ALA A 32 7.24 -41.60 -10.94
N PHE A 33 6.44 -40.52 -10.96
CA PHE A 33 6.92 -39.14 -11.06
C PHE A 33 7.68 -38.76 -9.79
N THR A 34 7.03 -38.89 -8.63
CA THR A 34 7.52 -38.45 -7.32
C THR A 34 8.76 -39.20 -6.87
N ALA A 35 8.88 -40.49 -7.22
CA ALA A 35 10.09 -41.29 -6.93
C ALA A 35 11.37 -40.76 -7.59
N SER A 36 11.25 -39.92 -8.62
CA SER A 36 12.37 -39.36 -9.40
C SER A 36 12.47 -37.84 -9.36
N ALA A 37 11.72 -37.18 -8.48
CA ALA A 37 11.66 -35.73 -8.29
C ALA A 37 12.03 -35.35 -6.84
N ALA A 38 12.60 -34.18 -6.64
CA ALA A 38 12.74 -33.60 -5.29
C ALA A 38 11.49 -32.82 -4.95
N GLY A 39 10.85 -33.12 -3.82
CA GLY A 39 9.55 -32.55 -3.44
C GLY A 39 9.55 -31.86 -2.08
N GLN A 40 8.66 -30.89 -1.96
CA GLN A 40 8.24 -30.25 -0.72
C GLN A 40 6.73 -30.41 -0.59
N HIS A 41 6.22 -30.47 0.64
CA HIS A 41 4.79 -30.66 0.91
C HIS A 41 4.25 -29.54 1.79
N GLY A 42 3.12 -28.99 1.44
CA GLY A 42 2.41 -27.92 2.13
C GLY A 42 0.97 -27.81 1.64
N LEU A 43 0.47 -26.59 1.49
CA LEU A 43 -0.85 -26.32 0.89
C LEU A 43 -0.96 -27.00 -0.47
N PHE A 44 0.08 -26.89 -1.28
CA PHE A 44 0.33 -27.65 -2.50
C PHE A 44 1.67 -28.39 -2.36
N GLY A 45 1.83 -29.50 -3.08
CA GLY A 45 3.15 -30.10 -3.26
C GLY A 45 3.93 -29.30 -4.32
N ILE A 46 5.22 -29.13 -4.11
CA ILE A 46 6.14 -28.53 -5.09
C ILE A 46 7.20 -29.56 -5.44
N TRP A 47 7.35 -29.86 -6.73
CA TRP A 47 8.29 -30.83 -7.20
C TRP A 47 9.28 -30.23 -8.18
N HIS A 48 10.56 -30.56 -8.02
CA HIS A 48 11.63 -30.17 -8.93
C HIS A 48 12.09 -31.39 -9.73
N LYS A 49 12.08 -31.29 -11.06
CA LYS A 49 12.51 -32.34 -11.95
C LYS A 49 13.03 -31.80 -13.29
N ASN A 50 14.24 -32.18 -13.66
CA ASN A 50 14.87 -31.78 -14.94
C ASN A 50 14.91 -30.25 -15.19
N GLY A 51 15.05 -29.46 -14.12
CA GLY A 51 15.07 -27.99 -14.21
C GLY A 51 13.70 -27.33 -14.28
N HIS A 52 12.61 -28.08 -14.22
CA HIS A 52 11.25 -27.58 -14.14
C HIS A 52 10.71 -27.64 -12.71
N VAL A 53 9.78 -26.74 -12.40
CA VAL A 53 8.98 -26.74 -11.16
C VAL A 53 7.56 -27.16 -11.50
N TYR A 54 7.02 -28.07 -10.70
CA TYR A 54 5.67 -28.60 -10.84
C TYR A 54 4.89 -28.36 -9.57
N ILE A 55 3.62 -28.02 -9.73
CA ILE A 55 2.67 -27.90 -8.62
C ILE A 55 1.84 -29.20 -8.56
N ASP A 56 1.67 -29.72 -7.35
CA ASP A 56 0.89 -30.91 -7.04
C ASP A 56 -0.33 -30.51 -6.19
N ILE A 57 -1.50 -30.55 -6.80
CA ILE A 57 -2.77 -30.32 -6.15
C ILE A 57 -3.52 -31.62 -5.94
N THR A 58 -4.39 -31.68 -4.95
CA THR A 58 -5.35 -32.77 -4.80
C THR A 58 -6.58 -32.53 -5.67
N THR A 59 -7.29 -33.59 -6.03
CA THR A 59 -8.58 -33.48 -6.76
C THR A 59 -9.63 -32.73 -5.98
N ALA A 60 -9.53 -32.65 -4.64
CA ALA A 60 -10.41 -31.86 -3.79
C ALA A 60 -10.14 -30.35 -3.86
N GLN A 61 -8.95 -29.95 -4.30
CA GLN A 61 -8.55 -28.55 -4.49
C GLN A 61 -8.92 -28.00 -5.88
N LEU A 62 -9.39 -28.85 -6.81
CA LEU A 62 -10.00 -28.38 -8.04
C LEU A 62 -11.28 -27.58 -7.72
N ASP A 63 -11.54 -26.56 -8.51
CA ASP A 63 -12.72 -25.69 -8.41
C ASP A 63 -12.87 -25.00 -7.02
N THR A 64 -11.76 -24.92 -6.26
CA THR A 64 -11.67 -24.22 -4.98
C THR A 64 -10.89 -22.92 -5.15
N ASP A 65 -11.36 -21.85 -4.50
CA ASP A 65 -10.70 -20.55 -4.54
C ASP A 65 -9.53 -20.48 -3.53
N PHE A 66 -8.42 -19.91 -3.99
CA PHE A 66 -7.24 -19.58 -3.21
C PHE A 66 -6.91 -18.11 -3.40
N LEU A 67 -6.05 -17.55 -2.55
CA LEU A 67 -5.46 -16.23 -2.76
C LEU A 67 -4.13 -16.39 -3.49
N GLU A 68 -3.91 -15.56 -4.51
CA GLU A 68 -2.60 -15.35 -5.10
C GLU A 68 -2.16 -13.91 -4.86
N THR A 69 -0.91 -13.74 -4.48
CA THR A 69 -0.27 -12.43 -4.40
C THR A 69 1.04 -12.44 -5.15
N ILE A 70 1.36 -11.32 -5.78
CA ILE A 70 2.62 -11.13 -6.50
C ILE A 70 3.37 -9.99 -5.81
N VAL A 71 4.64 -10.23 -5.48
CA VAL A 71 5.47 -9.26 -4.76
C VAL A 71 6.83 -9.16 -5.45
N PRO A 72 7.36 -7.97 -5.74
CA PRO A 72 8.74 -7.83 -6.13
C PRO A 72 9.67 -8.28 -5.00
N GLY A 73 10.41 -9.34 -5.20
CA GLY A 73 11.42 -9.86 -4.24
C GLY A 73 12.71 -9.06 -4.25
N ASN A 74 12.92 -8.23 -5.28
CA ASN A 74 13.91 -7.16 -5.35
C ASN A 74 13.38 -5.98 -6.14
N GLY A 75 14.07 -4.84 -6.03
CA GLY A 75 13.72 -3.63 -6.77
C GLY A 75 14.73 -3.28 -7.85
N ILE A 76 14.41 -2.27 -8.63
CA ILE A 76 15.31 -1.65 -9.61
C ILE A 76 15.93 -0.34 -9.09
N GLY A 77 15.75 -0.02 -7.81
CA GLY A 77 16.29 1.18 -7.16
C GLY A 77 15.52 2.46 -7.45
N GLY A 78 14.25 2.37 -7.82
CA GLY A 78 13.36 3.51 -8.04
C GLY A 78 12.08 3.17 -8.80
N ASN A 79 11.28 4.20 -9.08
CA ASN A 79 10.09 4.14 -9.90
C ASN A 79 8.99 3.20 -9.34
N PHE A 80 8.80 3.16 -8.02
CA PHE A 80 7.87 2.23 -7.33
C PHE A 80 8.18 0.74 -7.50
N ILE A 81 9.22 0.36 -8.23
CA ILE A 81 9.67 -1.03 -8.32
C ILE A 81 10.73 -1.26 -7.25
N VAL A 82 10.28 -1.47 -6.04
CA VAL A 82 11.11 -1.71 -4.85
C VAL A 82 10.73 -3.01 -4.17
N TRP A 83 11.65 -3.58 -3.42
CA TRP A 83 11.45 -4.82 -2.71
C TRP A 83 10.24 -4.78 -1.79
N GLY A 84 9.29 -5.66 -2.05
CA GLY A 84 8.09 -5.85 -1.22
C GLY A 84 6.93 -4.93 -1.55
N ASN A 85 7.02 -4.07 -2.57
CA ASN A 85 5.91 -3.20 -2.96
C ASN A 85 4.76 -4.01 -3.59
N THR A 86 3.53 -3.80 -3.10
CA THR A 86 2.32 -4.45 -3.61
C THR A 86 1.27 -3.45 -4.12
N ASP A 87 1.57 -2.16 -4.14
CA ASP A 87 0.62 -1.08 -4.44
C ASP A 87 -0.16 -1.23 -5.75
N HIS A 88 0.43 -1.87 -6.73
CA HIS A 88 -0.19 -2.06 -8.03
C HIS A 88 -0.52 -3.53 -8.33
N LEU A 89 -0.35 -4.42 -7.34
CA LEU A 89 -0.49 -5.86 -7.47
C LEU A 89 -1.54 -6.36 -6.49
N PRO A 90 -2.81 -6.44 -6.89
CA PRO A 90 -3.88 -6.87 -5.99
C PRO A 90 -3.68 -8.31 -5.52
N ALA A 91 -4.18 -8.61 -4.33
CA ALA A 91 -4.46 -9.99 -3.97
C ALA A 91 -5.60 -10.51 -4.86
N MET A 92 -5.37 -11.62 -5.53
CA MET A 92 -6.33 -12.19 -6.46
C MET A 92 -6.89 -13.49 -5.93
N LEU A 93 -8.17 -13.73 -6.22
CA LEU A 93 -8.67 -15.10 -6.17
C LEU A 93 -8.09 -15.86 -7.38
N VAL A 94 -7.64 -17.07 -7.13
CA VAL A 94 -7.28 -18.00 -8.19
C VAL A 94 -7.94 -19.36 -7.94
N ARG A 95 -8.24 -20.05 -9.03
CA ARG A 95 -8.85 -21.38 -9.00
C ARG A 95 -8.15 -22.28 -9.98
N PHE A 96 -7.93 -23.52 -9.59
CA PHE A 96 -7.42 -24.54 -10.49
C PHE A 96 -8.57 -25.30 -11.14
N GLU A 97 -8.70 -25.19 -12.45
CA GLU A 97 -9.74 -25.87 -13.23
C GLU A 97 -9.11 -26.85 -14.24
N ARG A 98 -9.76 -27.97 -14.47
CA ARG A 98 -9.29 -28.91 -15.49
C ARG A 98 -9.56 -28.37 -16.90
N ALA A 99 -8.55 -28.27 -17.71
CA ALA A 99 -8.60 -27.76 -19.09
C ALA A 99 -7.96 -28.79 -20.06
N GLY A 100 -8.76 -29.72 -20.57
CA GLY A 100 -8.27 -30.79 -21.45
C GLY A 100 -7.25 -31.69 -20.76
N ASP A 101 -6.01 -31.70 -21.24
CA ASP A 101 -4.86 -32.43 -20.68
C ASP A 101 -3.98 -31.55 -19.75
N GLY A 102 -4.52 -30.41 -19.31
CA GLY A 102 -3.86 -29.45 -18.43
C GLY A 102 -4.72 -29.01 -17.25
N ILE A 103 -4.10 -28.19 -16.39
CA ILE A 103 -4.75 -27.43 -15.32
C ILE A 103 -4.66 -25.96 -15.66
N ALA A 104 -5.80 -25.30 -15.79
CA ALA A 104 -5.89 -23.86 -15.93
C ALA A 104 -5.81 -23.20 -14.55
N ILE A 105 -5.03 -22.12 -14.46
CA ILE A 105 -5.06 -21.17 -13.37
C ILE A 105 -6.03 -20.08 -13.79
N VAL A 106 -7.14 -19.94 -13.08
CA VAL A 106 -8.25 -19.06 -13.43
C VAL A 106 -8.41 -17.99 -12.36
N TRP A 107 -8.56 -16.76 -12.80
CA TRP A 107 -8.96 -15.64 -11.95
C TRP A 107 -10.47 -15.44 -12.11
N PRO A 108 -11.27 -15.88 -11.11
CA PRO A 108 -12.72 -15.70 -11.15
C PRO A 108 -13.08 -14.23 -10.96
N ASN A 109 -14.17 -13.81 -11.59
CA ASN A 109 -14.69 -12.47 -11.42
C ASN A 109 -15.47 -12.37 -10.11
N SER A 110 -14.88 -11.79 -9.07
CA SER A 110 -15.48 -11.64 -7.73
C SER A 110 -16.28 -10.34 -7.55
N SER A 111 -16.12 -9.37 -8.45
CA SER A 111 -16.78 -8.05 -8.33
C SER A 111 -18.29 -8.07 -8.62
N PHE A 112 -18.82 -9.14 -9.22
CA PHE A 112 -20.22 -9.29 -9.57
C PHE A 112 -20.80 -10.48 -8.84
N VAL A 113 -21.75 -10.25 -7.96
CA VAL A 113 -22.30 -11.26 -7.05
C VAL A 113 -23.82 -11.34 -7.11
N ALA A 114 -24.40 -12.46 -6.69
CA ALA A 114 -25.84 -12.63 -6.51
C ALA A 114 -26.10 -13.57 -5.33
N PRO A 115 -25.76 -13.17 -4.09
CA PRO A 115 -25.85 -14.04 -2.94
C PRO A 115 -27.29 -14.51 -2.68
N GLY A 116 -27.45 -15.80 -2.31
CA GLY A 116 -28.73 -16.39 -1.99
C GLY A 116 -29.68 -16.63 -3.20
N SER A 117 -29.15 -16.55 -4.44
CA SER A 117 -29.91 -16.77 -5.68
C SER A 117 -29.16 -17.64 -6.67
N ASP A 118 -29.58 -18.93 -6.82
CA ASP A 118 -28.98 -19.85 -7.80
C ASP A 118 -29.11 -19.33 -9.24
N SER A 119 -30.30 -18.81 -9.60
CA SER A 119 -30.54 -18.24 -10.93
C SER A 119 -29.74 -16.95 -11.15
N GLY A 120 -29.61 -16.11 -10.12
CA GLY A 120 -28.77 -14.91 -10.15
C GLY A 120 -27.30 -15.26 -10.34
N THR A 121 -26.80 -16.22 -9.58
CA THR A 121 -25.40 -16.70 -9.70
C THR A 121 -25.12 -17.25 -11.09
N LEU A 122 -26.05 -18.03 -11.66
CA LEU A 122 -25.95 -18.54 -13.04
C LEU A 122 -25.94 -17.39 -14.05
N ALA A 123 -26.79 -16.39 -13.88
CA ALA A 123 -26.84 -15.21 -14.75
C ALA A 123 -25.53 -14.41 -14.67
N VAL A 124 -24.98 -14.19 -13.47
CA VAL A 124 -23.68 -13.51 -13.28
C VAL A 124 -22.58 -14.29 -14.00
N ARG A 125 -22.42 -15.57 -13.72
CA ARG A 125 -21.41 -16.42 -14.38
C ARG A 125 -21.53 -16.46 -15.91
N SER A 126 -22.74 -16.34 -16.44
CA SER A 126 -22.98 -16.38 -17.88
C SER A 126 -22.69 -15.07 -18.61
N ASN A 127 -22.60 -13.95 -17.88
CA ASN A 127 -22.47 -12.61 -18.47
C ASN A 127 -21.17 -11.90 -18.11
N PHE A 128 -20.51 -12.27 -17.00
CA PHE A 128 -19.26 -11.69 -16.58
C PHE A 128 -18.12 -12.70 -16.73
N PRO A 129 -17.11 -12.43 -17.58
CA PRO A 129 -16.05 -13.39 -17.85
C PRO A 129 -15.11 -13.52 -16.67
N GLN A 130 -14.52 -14.70 -16.56
CA GLN A 130 -13.30 -14.95 -15.77
C GLN A 130 -12.07 -14.82 -16.67
N SER A 131 -10.87 -14.68 -16.09
CA SER A 131 -9.60 -14.66 -16.81
C SER A 131 -8.85 -15.96 -16.61
N VAL A 132 -8.29 -16.52 -17.68
CA VAL A 132 -7.37 -17.65 -17.59
C VAL A 132 -5.94 -17.11 -17.61
N LEU A 133 -5.22 -17.25 -16.49
CA LEU A 133 -3.88 -16.72 -16.31
C LEU A 133 -2.83 -17.60 -17.03
N GLY A 134 -3.10 -18.88 -17.12
CA GLY A 134 -2.22 -19.82 -17.81
C GLY A 134 -2.76 -21.24 -17.74
N VAL A 135 -2.17 -22.15 -18.50
CA VAL A 135 -2.51 -23.58 -18.49
C VAL A 135 -1.24 -24.40 -18.34
N GLY A 136 -1.10 -25.10 -17.21
CA GLY A 136 0.00 -26.04 -16.96
C GLY A 136 -0.34 -27.43 -17.47
N LYS A 137 0.53 -28.03 -18.24
CA LYS A 137 0.35 -29.40 -18.73
C LYS A 137 0.45 -30.40 -17.59
N ILE A 138 -0.50 -31.33 -17.49
CA ILE A 138 -0.45 -32.42 -16.52
C ILE A 138 0.74 -33.35 -16.84
N ALA A 139 1.62 -33.52 -15.85
CA ALA A 139 2.78 -34.39 -15.93
C ALA A 139 2.53 -35.78 -15.35
N ALA A 140 1.68 -35.88 -14.30
CA ALA A 140 1.30 -37.14 -13.69
C ALA A 140 0.00 -37.00 -12.89
N GLU A 141 -0.77 -38.07 -12.81
CA GLU A 141 -1.95 -38.19 -11.95
C GLU A 141 -1.97 -39.56 -11.27
N GLY A 142 -2.48 -39.61 -10.04
CA GLY A 142 -2.66 -40.83 -9.29
C GLY A 142 -2.94 -40.60 -7.81
N GLY A 143 -3.64 -41.50 -7.14
CA GLY A 143 -3.92 -41.43 -5.72
C GLY A 143 -4.71 -40.18 -5.25
N GLY A 144 -5.43 -39.52 -6.17
CA GLY A 144 -6.19 -38.29 -5.87
C GLY A 144 -5.33 -37.02 -6.03
N HIS A 145 -4.13 -37.11 -6.57
CA HIS A 145 -3.20 -36.02 -6.86
C HIS A 145 -3.06 -35.73 -8.34
N ILE A 146 -2.78 -34.49 -8.68
CA ILE A 146 -2.53 -34.01 -10.05
C ILE A 146 -1.28 -33.13 -10.02
N ILE A 147 -0.24 -33.57 -10.72
CA ILE A 147 1.00 -32.80 -10.89
C ILE A 147 0.98 -32.15 -12.26
N PHE A 148 1.16 -30.83 -12.30
CA PHE A 148 1.24 -30.06 -13.53
C PHE A 148 2.44 -29.12 -13.56
N ASP A 149 2.91 -28.78 -14.77
CA ASP A 149 4.02 -27.85 -14.96
C ASP A 149 3.61 -26.43 -14.57
N ALA A 150 4.36 -25.80 -13.68
CA ALA A 150 4.10 -24.43 -13.21
C ALA A 150 4.66 -23.35 -14.17
N SER A 151 5.25 -23.73 -15.29
CA SER A 151 5.85 -22.79 -16.25
C SER A 151 4.91 -21.67 -16.72
N PRO A 152 3.59 -21.84 -16.79
CA PRO A 152 2.67 -20.75 -17.11
C PRO A 152 2.74 -19.52 -16.19
N LEU A 153 3.18 -19.72 -14.94
CA LEU A 153 3.37 -18.62 -13.98
C LEU A 153 4.44 -17.62 -14.42
N PHE A 154 5.33 -18.01 -15.36
CA PHE A 154 6.35 -17.11 -15.88
C PHE A 154 5.86 -16.18 -16.99
N SER A 155 4.91 -16.65 -17.76
CA SER A 155 4.55 -16.06 -19.05
C SER A 155 3.42 -15.05 -18.94
N ASP A 156 2.76 -15.01 -17.80
CA ASP A 156 1.69 -14.04 -17.54
C ASP A 156 1.85 -13.49 -16.13
N ALA A 157 2.73 -12.55 -16.03
CA ALA A 157 2.93 -11.83 -14.78
C ALA A 157 1.92 -10.70 -14.69
N LEU A 158 0.64 -11.01 -14.75
CA LEU A 158 -0.49 -10.16 -14.41
C LEU A 158 -0.14 -8.67 -14.33
N ASP A 159 -0.14 -8.01 -15.45
CA ASP A 159 0.13 -6.58 -15.52
C ASP A 159 1.55 -6.10 -15.15
N LEU A 160 2.49 -7.01 -14.81
CA LEU A 160 3.87 -6.62 -14.57
C LEU A 160 4.49 -5.93 -15.79
N ASP A 161 4.13 -6.34 -17.00
CA ASP A 161 4.56 -5.65 -18.22
C ASP A 161 4.10 -4.18 -18.22
N HIS A 162 2.85 -3.92 -17.85
CA HIS A 162 2.30 -2.57 -17.72
C HIS A 162 2.98 -1.79 -16.58
N ILE A 163 3.16 -2.39 -15.42
CA ILE A 163 3.80 -1.77 -14.26
C ILE A 163 5.25 -1.39 -14.58
N ILE A 164 6.03 -2.34 -15.11
CA ILE A 164 7.43 -2.10 -15.47
C ILE A 164 7.54 -1.01 -16.51
N ASN A 165 6.78 -1.11 -17.59
CA ASN A 165 6.83 -0.16 -18.68
C ASN A 165 6.25 1.21 -18.30
N GLY A 166 5.21 1.23 -17.49
CA GLY A 166 4.65 2.46 -16.92
C GLY A 166 5.65 3.17 -16.00
N SER A 167 6.26 2.44 -15.08
CA SER A 167 7.26 2.97 -14.15
C SER A 167 8.51 3.47 -14.87
N LEU A 168 8.97 2.78 -15.90
CA LEU A 168 10.09 3.20 -16.72
C LEU A 168 9.71 4.27 -17.75
N ARG A 169 8.43 4.67 -17.84
CA ARG A 169 7.91 5.65 -18.79
C ARG A 169 8.30 5.32 -20.24
N THR A 170 8.22 4.04 -20.60
CA THR A 170 8.54 3.59 -21.95
C THR A 170 7.43 3.94 -22.94
N THR A 171 7.76 3.85 -24.23
CA THR A 171 6.79 3.87 -25.34
C THR A 171 6.63 2.45 -25.88
N PRO A 172 5.62 2.15 -26.71
CA PRO A 172 5.51 0.82 -27.31
C PRO A 172 6.76 0.37 -28.08
N GLN A 173 7.57 1.31 -28.60
CA GLN A 173 8.80 1.02 -29.35
C GLN A 173 10.01 0.76 -28.43
N THR A 174 9.96 1.23 -27.17
CA THR A 174 11.05 1.12 -26.20
C THR A 174 10.69 0.21 -25.04
N ALA A 175 9.53 -0.43 -25.09
CA ALA A 175 9.02 -1.32 -24.04
C ALA A 175 9.97 -2.49 -23.79
N TYR A 176 10.02 -2.88 -22.52
CA TYR A 176 10.66 -4.11 -22.08
C TYR A 176 9.65 -5.25 -22.12
N HIS A 177 10.11 -6.42 -22.51
CA HIS A 177 9.30 -7.64 -22.57
C HIS A 177 9.99 -8.76 -21.83
N LEU A 178 9.20 -9.62 -21.20
CA LEU A 178 9.72 -10.81 -20.52
C LEU A 178 10.49 -11.68 -21.51
N ASP A 179 11.70 -12.09 -21.15
CA ASP A 179 12.51 -13.05 -21.90
C ASP A 179 12.45 -14.43 -21.24
N PRO A 180 11.61 -15.34 -21.72
CA PRO A 180 11.46 -16.67 -21.12
C PRO A 180 12.74 -17.50 -21.14
N SER A 181 13.66 -17.23 -22.05
CA SER A 181 14.92 -17.99 -22.17
C SER A 181 15.92 -17.68 -21.05
N ARG A 182 15.73 -16.54 -20.36
CA ARG A 182 16.55 -16.06 -19.25
C ARG A 182 15.74 -15.92 -17.95
N THR A 183 14.55 -16.50 -17.93
CA THR A 183 13.65 -16.54 -16.77
C THR A 183 13.68 -17.95 -16.18
N TYR A 184 13.79 -18.05 -14.86
CA TYR A 184 13.90 -19.35 -14.17
C TYR A 184 13.38 -19.27 -12.74
N PHE A 185 13.00 -20.41 -12.16
CA PHE A 185 12.63 -20.47 -10.75
C PHE A 185 13.87 -20.36 -9.85
N GLY A 186 13.77 -19.47 -8.86
CA GLY A 186 14.69 -19.37 -7.74
C GLY A 186 14.32 -20.34 -6.61
N THR A 187 14.13 -19.81 -5.40
CA THR A 187 13.75 -20.61 -4.24
C THR A 187 12.25 -20.90 -4.26
N THR A 188 11.88 -22.13 -3.87
CA THR A 188 10.48 -22.49 -3.64
C THR A 188 10.28 -23.00 -2.22
N LYS A 189 9.17 -22.67 -1.59
CA LYS A 189 8.83 -23.10 -0.22
C LYS A 189 7.38 -23.54 -0.16
N ALA A 190 7.11 -24.66 0.49
CA ALA A 190 5.75 -25.16 0.71
C ALA A 190 5.48 -25.19 2.22
N PHE A 191 4.44 -24.46 2.65
CA PHE A 191 3.97 -24.40 4.02
C PHE A 191 2.54 -24.94 4.11
N PRO A 192 2.03 -25.28 5.31
CA PRO A 192 0.71 -25.87 5.44
C PRO A 192 -0.45 -25.00 4.88
N GLU A 193 -0.32 -23.66 4.94
CA GLU A 193 -1.37 -22.72 4.56
C GLU A 193 -1.01 -21.88 3.34
N ASN A 194 0.25 -21.91 2.89
CA ASN A 194 0.70 -21.18 1.70
C ASN A 194 1.88 -21.83 0.99
N VAL A 195 2.11 -21.38 -0.23
CA VAL A 195 3.26 -21.75 -1.06
C VAL A 195 3.92 -20.48 -1.58
N VAL A 196 5.24 -20.43 -1.57
CA VAL A 196 6.05 -19.33 -2.09
C VAL A 196 6.88 -19.83 -3.27
N LEU A 197 6.77 -19.14 -4.39
CA LEU A 197 7.54 -19.44 -5.61
C LEU A 197 8.30 -18.17 -6.04
N ASP A 198 9.61 -18.18 -5.90
CA ASP A 198 10.44 -17.12 -6.44
C ASP A 198 10.72 -17.39 -7.92
N VAL A 199 10.54 -16.39 -8.74
CA VAL A 199 10.83 -16.45 -10.17
C VAL A 199 11.78 -15.30 -10.52
N GLU A 200 12.95 -15.66 -11.02
CA GLU A 200 13.93 -14.72 -11.56
C GLU A 200 13.53 -14.39 -13.00
N GLN A 201 12.92 -13.24 -13.19
CA GLN A 201 12.44 -12.75 -14.48
C GLN A 201 13.43 -11.77 -15.10
N LEU A 202 13.73 -11.94 -16.38
CA LEU A 202 14.50 -10.97 -17.13
C LEU A 202 13.62 -10.26 -18.15
N TRP A 203 13.55 -8.94 -18.03
CA TRP A 203 12.83 -8.06 -18.92
C TRP A 203 13.80 -7.37 -19.89
N ALA A 204 13.61 -7.51 -21.18
CA ALA A 204 14.56 -7.07 -22.20
C ALA A 204 13.93 -6.17 -23.25
N THR A 205 14.73 -5.26 -23.81
CA THR A 205 14.38 -4.42 -24.95
C THR A 205 15.52 -4.36 -25.95
N ASN A 206 15.18 -4.24 -27.24
CA ASN A 206 16.15 -4.00 -28.31
C ASN A 206 16.39 -2.51 -28.59
N ALA A 207 15.61 -1.62 -28.00
CA ALA A 207 15.68 -0.19 -28.21
C ALA A 207 15.64 0.58 -26.87
N PRO A 208 16.68 0.46 -26.02
CA PRO A 208 16.72 1.16 -24.74
C PRO A 208 16.71 2.66 -24.98
N HIS A 209 15.65 3.32 -24.53
CA HIS A 209 15.49 4.79 -24.60
C HIS A 209 15.73 5.43 -23.23
N ILE A 210 15.28 4.75 -22.20
CA ILE A 210 15.50 5.15 -20.81
C ILE A 210 16.29 4.03 -20.18
N ALA A 211 17.54 4.30 -19.85
CA ALA A 211 18.26 3.41 -18.97
C ALA A 211 17.66 3.56 -17.57
N PRO A 212 17.27 2.50 -16.85
CA PRO A 212 17.27 2.61 -15.42
C PRO A 212 18.74 2.89 -15.03
N ASP A 213 19.04 4.10 -14.56
CA ASP A 213 20.39 4.52 -14.14
C ASP A 213 20.97 3.57 -13.07
N THR A 214 20.14 2.72 -12.56
CA THR A 214 20.39 1.72 -11.52
C THR A 214 20.76 0.35 -12.06
N ALA A 215 20.47 0.04 -13.34
CA ALA A 215 20.83 -1.23 -13.97
C ALA A 215 22.15 -1.13 -14.72
N PRO A 216 23.04 -2.15 -14.62
CA PRO A 216 24.33 -2.15 -15.31
C PRO A 216 24.21 -2.25 -16.85
N ASP A 217 23.09 -2.77 -17.36
CA ASP A 217 22.77 -2.87 -18.78
C ASP A 217 21.36 -2.36 -19.06
N ALA A 218 21.28 -1.24 -19.77
CA ALA A 218 20.00 -0.63 -20.15
C ALA A 218 19.12 -1.51 -21.05
N ARG A 219 19.67 -2.55 -21.67
CA ARG A 219 18.92 -3.45 -22.55
C ARG A 219 18.12 -4.51 -21.76
N SER A 220 18.42 -4.68 -20.49
CA SER A 220 17.74 -5.69 -19.67
C SER A 220 17.67 -5.32 -18.20
N VAL A 221 16.53 -5.65 -17.59
CA VAL A 221 16.28 -5.52 -16.16
C VAL A 221 15.94 -6.89 -15.60
N GLN A 222 16.70 -7.34 -14.60
CA GLN A 222 16.39 -8.56 -13.86
C GLN A 222 15.57 -8.22 -12.63
N MET A 223 14.49 -8.96 -12.41
CA MET A 223 13.62 -8.83 -11.25
C MET A 223 13.36 -10.21 -10.65
N GLN A 224 13.45 -10.30 -9.34
CA GLN A 224 12.87 -11.41 -8.59
C GLN A 224 11.39 -11.09 -8.35
N VAL A 225 10.52 -11.98 -8.77
CA VAL A 225 9.08 -11.90 -8.56
C VAL A 225 8.65 -13.06 -7.67
N VAL A 226 8.01 -12.75 -6.56
CA VAL A 226 7.57 -13.73 -5.57
C VAL A 226 6.06 -13.94 -5.71
N TYR A 227 5.68 -15.14 -6.12
CA TYR A 227 4.28 -15.57 -6.15
C TYR A 227 3.96 -16.31 -4.84
N ASN A 228 2.94 -15.86 -4.15
CA ASN A 228 2.40 -16.57 -3.01
C ASN A 228 1.00 -17.09 -3.36
N PHE A 229 0.76 -18.36 -3.09
CA PHE A 229 -0.58 -18.95 -3.08
C PHE A 229 -0.92 -19.28 -1.64
N ALA A 230 -2.07 -18.82 -1.17
CA ALA A 230 -2.51 -19.03 0.19
C ALA A 230 -3.95 -19.56 0.24
N GLN A 231 -4.25 -20.32 1.29
CA GLN A 231 -5.60 -20.68 1.61
C GLN A 231 -6.38 -19.45 2.04
N LEU A 232 -7.64 -19.34 1.59
CA LEU A 232 -8.55 -18.31 2.11
C LEU A 232 -8.73 -18.48 3.63
N PRO A 233 -8.78 -17.37 4.39
CA PRO A 233 -9.14 -17.46 5.80
C PRO A 233 -10.46 -18.20 6.00
N HIS A 234 -10.49 -19.09 6.98
CA HIS A 234 -11.66 -19.86 7.39
C HIS A 234 -11.94 -19.58 8.86
N ASP A 235 -12.27 -18.36 9.18
CA ASP A 235 -12.57 -17.89 10.52
C ASP A 235 -13.99 -17.30 10.63
N ASP A 236 -14.32 -16.75 11.79
CA ASP A 236 -15.62 -16.16 12.08
C ASP A 236 -15.70 -14.67 11.67
N TYR A 237 -14.89 -14.22 10.70
CA TYR A 237 -14.93 -12.84 10.25
C TYR A 237 -16.28 -12.46 9.68
N VAL A 238 -16.84 -11.36 10.18
CA VAL A 238 -18.08 -10.77 9.68
C VAL A 238 -17.76 -9.45 8.99
N PRO A 239 -18.00 -9.33 7.68
CA PRO A 239 -17.83 -8.07 6.95
C PRO A 239 -18.64 -6.94 7.60
N ARG A 240 -18.16 -5.69 7.47
CA ARG A 240 -18.86 -4.48 7.92
C ARG A 240 -19.11 -3.57 6.73
N PHE A 241 -20.31 -3.01 6.63
CA PHE A 241 -20.63 -2.06 5.59
C PHE A 241 -19.83 -0.76 5.72
N ALA A 242 -19.37 -0.26 4.57
CA ALA A 242 -18.77 1.06 4.46
C ALA A 242 -19.85 2.16 4.47
N ASP A 243 -19.42 3.38 4.83
CA ASP A 243 -20.26 4.59 4.76
C ASP A 243 -19.40 5.71 4.16
N ASP A 244 -19.91 6.41 3.17
CA ASP A 244 -19.20 7.46 2.43
C ASP A 244 -18.80 8.69 3.26
N ARG A 245 -19.32 8.78 4.49
CA ARG A 245 -18.98 9.82 5.48
C ARG A 245 -17.76 9.44 6.33
N VAL A 246 -17.22 8.22 6.22
CA VAL A 246 -16.10 7.71 7.03
C VAL A 246 -15.04 7.07 6.15
N GLY A 247 -13.84 7.62 6.16
CA GLY A 247 -12.74 7.21 5.31
C GLY A 247 -12.03 5.94 5.78
N ILE A 248 -12.65 4.81 5.52
CA ILE A 248 -12.03 3.49 5.62
C ILE A 248 -12.05 2.87 4.23
N TYR A 249 -10.97 2.24 3.80
CA TYR A 249 -10.93 1.50 2.53
C TYR A 249 -12.06 0.50 2.46
N ASP A 250 -12.62 0.33 1.28
CA ASP A 250 -13.69 -0.62 1.05
C ASP A 250 -13.52 -1.35 -0.28
N ASP A 251 -13.97 -2.59 -0.29
CA ASP A 251 -14.11 -3.36 -1.52
C ASP A 251 -15.55 -3.27 -2.03
N ILE A 252 -15.68 -3.15 -3.35
CA ILE A 252 -16.95 -2.80 -4.01
C ILE A 252 -17.42 -3.96 -4.89
N TYR A 253 -18.63 -4.42 -4.61
CA TYR A 253 -19.31 -5.46 -5.38
C TYR A 253 -20.59 -4.90 -6.03
N LEU A 254 -20.94 -5.43 -7.19
CA LEU A 254 -22.24 -5.21 -7.80
C LEU A 254 -23.14 -6.41 -7.49
N ASP A 255 -24.16 -6.20 -6.67
CA ASP A 255 -25.09 -7.26 -6.23
C ASP A 255 -26.30 -7.36 -7.17
N PHE A 256 -26.45 -8.50 -7.82
CA PHE A 256 -27.55 -8.85 -8.72
C PHE A 256 -28.57 -9.80 -8.06
N SER A 257 -28.55 -9.91 -6.73
CA SER A 257 -29.58 -10.68 -6.02
C SER A 257 -30.96 -10.01 -6.11
N PRO A 258 -32.05 -10.76 -5.90
CA PRO A 258 -33.41 -10.20 -5.92
C PRO A 258 -33.67 -9.05 -4.95
N ALA A 259 -32.87 -8.94 -3.87
CA ALA A 259 -32.96 -7.83 -2.93
C ALA A 259 -32.66 -6.47 -3.58
N PHE A 260 -31.90 -6.46 -4.67
CA PHE A 260 -31.49 -5.25 -5.40
C PHE A 260 -32.20 -5.06 -6.75
N ASP A 261 -33.14 -5.91 -7.13
CA ASP A 261 -33.80 -5.85 -8.45
C ASP A 261 -34.52 -4.51 -8.72
N THR A 262 -35.01 -3.85 -7.70
CA THR A 262 -35.73 -2.58 -7.78
C THR A 262 -34.93 -1.39 -7.22
N THR A 263 -33.69 -1.61 -6.80
CA THR A 263 -32.84 -0.59 -6.21
C THR A 263 -31.99 0.08 -7.29
N PRO A 264 -31.97 1.43 -7.40
CA PRO A 264 -31.13 2.13 -8.38
C PRO A 264 -29.64 1.89 -8.14
N ASN A 265 -29.25 1.72 -6.88
CA ASN A 265 -27.87 1.48 -6.48
C ASN A 265 -27.69 0.01 -6.08
N ARG A 266 -26.84 -0.71 -6.80
CA ARG A 266 -26.49 -2.11 -6.58
C ARG A 266 -25.13 -2.32 -5.94
N TYR A 267 -24.48 -1.22 -5.51
CA TYR A 267 -23.18 -1.32 -4.87
C TYR A 267 -23.31 -1.87 -3.46
N LEU A 268 -22.60 -2.95 -3.23
CA LEU A 268 -22.35 -3.52 -1.91
C LEU A 268 -20.90 -3.19 -1.55
N ARG A 269 -20.68 -2.49 -0.46
CA ARG A 269 -19.36 -2.00 -0.05
C ARG A 269 -19.04 -2.53 1.32
N TYR A 270 -17.98 -3.35 1.42
CA TYR A 270 -17.46 -3.85 2.69
C TYR A 270 -16.15 -3.17 3.03
N LEU A 271 -15.97 -2.81 4.31
CA LEU A 271 -14.71 -2.25 4.80
C LEU A 271 -13.57 -3.24 4.61
N VAL A 272 -12.42 -2.72 4.18
CA VAL A 272 -11.15 -3.42 4.30
C VAL A 272 -10.61 -3.19 5.71
N ARG A 273 -10.47 -4.26 6.50
CA ARG A 273 -10.02 -4.18 7.89
C ARG A 273 -9.45 -5.49 8.40
N TRP A 274 -8.57 -5.39 9.40
CA TRP A 274 -7.99 -6.53 10.09
C TRP A 274 -9.01 -7.22 11.00
N ASN A 275 -8.94 -8.55 11.10
CA ASN A 275 -9.77 -9.33 12.03
C ASN A 275 -9.10 -9.46 13.40
N PHE A 276 -9.28 -8.48 14.28
CA PHE A 276 -8.71 -8.55 15.63
C PHE A 276 -9.37 -9.58 16.55
N ALA A 277 -10.64 -9.90 16.32
CA ALA A 277 -11.41 -10.88 17.07
C ALA A 277 -11.12 -10.85 18.60
N PRO A 278 -11.66 -9.86 19.36
CA PRO A 278 -11.36 -9.75 20.78
C PRO A 278 -11.77 -11.03 21.53
N ALA A 279 -10.92 -11.53 22.44
CA ALA A 279 -11.11 -12.79 23.17
C ALA A 279 -12.42 -12.82 24.00
N ASP A 280 -12.89 -11.64 24.42
CA ASP A 280 -14.19 -11.47 25.07
C ASP A 280 -14.81 -10.14 24.58
N PRO A 281 -15.73 -10.18 23.61
CA PRO A 281 -16.33 -8.98 23.04
C PRO A 281 -17.25 -8.20 24.01
N SER A 282 -17.55 -8.77 25.17
CA SER A 282 -18.39 -8.12 26.20
C SER A 282 -17.63 -7.14 27.11
N LYS A 283 -16.29 -7.13 27.04
CA LYS A 283 -15.40 -6.27 27.83
C LYS A 283 -14.06 -6.07 27.10
N PRO A 284 -13.28 -5.05 27.47
CA PRO A 284 -11.94 -4.88 26.93
C PRO A 284 -11.10 -6.15 27.13
N SER A 285 -10.58 -6.71 26.03
CA SER A 285 -9.82 -7.96 26.02
C SER A 285 -8.76 -7.94 24.91
N LYS A 286 -7.79 -8.84 25.00
CA LYS A 286 -6.74 -8.95 24.00
C LYS A 286 -7.30 -9.40 22.65
N ALA A 287 -6.69 -8.92 21.58
CA ALA A 287 -6.90 -9.46 20.25
C ALA A 287 -6.49 -10.95 20.22
N THR A 288 -7.31 -11.80 19.60
CA THR A 288 -6.95 -13.22 19.35
C THR A 288 -6.04 -13.32 18.13
N HIS A 289 -6.19 -12.40 17.17
CA HIS A 289 -5.36 -12.26 15.99
C HIS A 289 -4.71 -10.86 15.99
N PRO A 290 -3.66 -10.61 16.79
CA PRO A 290 -2.97 -9.32 16.78
C PRO A 290 -2.29 -9.10 15.44
N MET A 291 -2.23 -7.85 15.01
CA MET A 291 -1.43 -7.43 13.86
C MET A 291 0.04 -7.34 14.30
N VAL A 292 0.84 -8.33 13.93
CA VAL A 292 2.23 -8.46 14.38
C VAL A 292 3.16 -8.01 13.24
N PHE A 293 3.86 -6.90 13.43
CA PHE A 293 4.88 -6.44 12.50
C PHE A 293 6.25 -6.99 12.83
N VAL A 294 6.93 -7.50 11.83
CA VAL A 294 8.34 -7.91 11.90
C VAL A 294 9.22 -6.71 11.51
N MET A 295 10.05 -6.27 12.43
CA MET A 295 11.06 -5.23 12.19
C MET A 295 12.23 -5.82 11.42
N SER A 296 12.34 -5.55 10.12
CA SER A 296 13.42 -6.06 9.27
C SER A 296 14.80 -5.60 9.76
N ASP A 297 15.80 -6.47 9.57
CA ASP A 297 17.20 -6.14 9.83
C ASP A 297 17.77 -5.09 8.88
N THR A 298 17.08 -4.79 7.77
CA THR A 298 17.41 -3.67 6.88
C THR A 298 17.24 -2.30 7.54
N ILE A 299 16.39 -2.18 8.56
CA ILE A 299 16.15 -0.92 9.28
C ILE A 299 17.36 -0.59 10.17
N PRO A 300 18.00 0.60 9.95
CA PRO A 300 19.14 1.02 10.79
C PRO A 300 18.78 1.07 12.28
N PRO A 301 19.65 0.57 13.18
CA PRO A 301 19.32 0.46 14.62
C PRO A 301 18.83 1.74 15.28
N ARG A 302 19.33 2.92 14.85
CA ARG A 302 18.95 4.24 15.40
C ARG A 302 17.46 4.58 15.12
N PHE A 303 16.86 4.03 14.08
CA PHE A 303 15.47 4.32 13.69
C PHE A 303 14.46 3.26 14.16
N ARG A 304 14.92 2.10 14.64
CA ARG A 304 14.01 1.02 15.08
C ARG A 304 13.06 1.44 16.18
N LYS A 305 13.54 2.23 17.15
CA LYS A 305 12.69 2.68 18.27
C LYS A 305 11.59 3.66 17.83
N PRO A 306 11.88 4.80 17.14
CA PRO A 306 10.82 5.72 16.71
C PRO A 306 9.81 5.06 15.75
N ILE A 307 10.24 4.15 14.89
CA ILE A 307 9.36 3.37 14.01
C ILE A 307 8.43 2.46 14.85
N ALA A 308 8.99 1.70 15.80
CA ALA A 308 8.17 0.84 16.66
C ALA A 308 7.18 1.65 17.51
N ASP A 309 7.61 2.78 18.09
CA ASP A 309 6.75 3.64 18.91
C ASP A 309 5.57 4.18 18.07
N ALA A 310 5.80 4.53 16.79
CA ALA A 310 4.78 5.01 15.87
C ALA A 310 3.71 3.95 15.56
N VAL A 311 4.15 2.74 15.23
CA VAL A 311 3.25 1.59 14.98
C VAL A 311 2.43 1.28 16.23
N LEU A 312 3.07 1.23 17.41
CA LEU A 312 2.41 0.89 18.68
C LEU A 312 1.48 1.99 19.21
N ALA A 313 1.59 3.23 18.71
CA ALA A 313 0.73 4.34 19.12
C ALA A 313 -0.76 4.06 18.89
N TRP A 314 -1.11 3.27 17.87
CA TRP A 314 -2.49 2.92 17.54
C TRP A 314 -3.18 2.05 18.58
N ASN A 315 -2.44 1.34 19.42
CA ASN A 315 -3.02 0.58 20.55
C ASN A 315 -3.84 1.47 21.50
N VAL A 316 -3.56 2.78 21.55
CA VAL A 316 -4.34 3.72 22.39
C VAL A 316 -5.75 3.89 21.85
N ALA A 317 -5.92 3.97 20.53
CA ALA A 317 -7.23 4.07 19.89
C ALA A 317 -7.99 2.74 19.93
N LEU A 318 -7.31 1.63 19.63
CA LEU A 318 -7.90 0.29 19.67
C LEU A 318 -8.32 -0.13 21.07
N ALA A 319 -7.58 0.25 22.12
CA ALA A 319 -7.98 0.01 23.50
C ALA A 319 -9.28 0.76 23.87
N LYS A 320 -9.57 1.93 23.28
CA LYS A 320 -10.83 2.65 23.53
C LYS A 320 -12.06 1.93 22.95
N VAL A 321 -11.85 1.13 21.93
CA VAL A 321 -12.91 0.28 21.34
C VAL A 321 -12.89 -1.14 21.88
N GLY A 322 -12.14 -1.37 22.95
CA GLY A 322 -12.15 -2.64 23.71
C GLY A 322 -11.15 -3.67 23.23
N ILE A 323 -10.26 -3.36 22.29
CA ILE A 323 -9.25 -4.29 21.77
C ILE A 323 -7.88 -3.95 22.35
N LEU A 324 -7.34 -4.84 23.17
CA LEU A 324 -6.06 -4.68 23.86
C LEU A 324 -4.96 -5.46 23.13
N ASP A 325 -3.72 -4.95 23.18
CA ASP A 325 -2.54 -5.56 22.59
C ASP A 325 -2.73 -5.92 21.10
N ALA A 326 -3.50 -5.10 20.38
CA ALA A 326 -3.95 -5.34 19.02
C ALA A 326 -2.78 -5.28 18.00
N VAL A 327 -1.89 -4.32 18.18
CA VAL A 327 -0.74 -4.12 17.28
C VAL A 327 0.53 -4.41 18.04
N GLN A 328 1.43 -5.20 17.44
CA GLN A 328 2.68 -5.63 18.05
C GLN A 328 3.85 -5.43 17.07
N VAL A 329 5.05 -5.23 17.61
CA VAL A 329 6.29 -5.17 16.81
C VAL A 329 7.30 -6.13 17.41
N ILE A 330 7.84 -7.03 16.60
CA ILE A 330 8.86 -7.99 16.98
C ILE A 330 10.11 -7.82 16.11
N PRO A 331 11.30 -8.16 16.60
CA PRO A 331 12.48 -8.20 15.76
C PRO A 331 12.35 -9.31 14.70
N GLN A 332 13.09 -9.17 13.59
CA GLN A 332 13.16 -10.21 12.56
C GLN A 332 13.56 -11.55 13.20
N PRO A 333 12.81 -12.63 12.93
CA PRO A 333 13.15 -13.97 13.42
C PRO A 333 14.52 -14.43 12.90
N SER A 334 15.27 -15.12 13.75
CA SER A 334 16.52 -15.78 13.36
C SER A 334 16.31 -17.16 12.72
N ASP A 335 15.07 -17.54 12.47
CA ASP A 335 14.71 -18.79 11.79
C ASP A 335 15.23 -18.74 10.34
N PRO A 336 16.05 -19.73 9.89
CA PRO A 336 16.53 -19.79 8.52
C PRO A 336 15.40 -19.98 7.49
N ASN A 337 14.20 -20.39 7.91
CA ASN A 337 13.03 -20.50 7.05
C ASN A 337 12.20 -19.20 6.98
N PHE A 338 12.53 -18.19 7.78
CA PHE A 338 11.88 -16.89 7.69
C PHE A 338 12.10 -16.30 6.29
N ASP A 339 11.03 -15.80 5.71
CA ASP A 339 11.02 -15.09 4.44
C ASP A 339 10.16 -13.85 4.58
N ALA A 340 10.72 -12.68 4.32
CA ALA A 340 10.01 -11.43 4.42
C ALA A 340 8.89 -11.30 3.37
N ASP A 341 8.97 -12.06 2.27
CA ASP A 341 8.00 -12.06 1.19
C ASP A 341 6.90 -13.13 1.36
N ASP A 342 7.02 -13.98 2.41
CA ASP A 342 6.00 -14.92 2.81
C ASP A 342 4.75 -14.16 3.34
N ILE A 343 3.60 -14.48 2.76
CA ILE A 343 2.31 -13.85 3.05
C ILE A 343 1.90 -13.89 4.53
N ARG A 344 2.50 -14.77 5.32
CA ARG A 344 2.21 -14.92 6.76
C ARG A 344 2.82 -13.82 7.63
N TYR A 345 3.69 -12.97 7.09
CA TYR A 345 4.41 -11.95 7.85
C TYR A 345 4.07 -10.55 7.39
N ASN A 346 3.73 -9.67 8.34
CA ASN A 346 3.66 -8.24 8.14
C ASN A 346 5.05 -7.66 8.38
N VAL A 347 5.66 -6.99 7.42
CA VAL A 347 7.06 -6.60 7.51
C VAL A 347 7.25 -5.10 7.35
N LEU A 348 7.97 -4.50 8.30
CA LEU A 348 8.52 -3.15 8.18
C LEU A 348 9.87 -3.24 7.47
N ARG A 349 10.01 -2.60 6.30
CA ARG A 349 11.19 -2.70 5.44
C ARG A 349 11.84 -1.34 5.21
N TRP A 350 13.16 -1.32 5.18
CA TRP A 350 13.95 -0.16 4.79
C TRP A 350 14.36 -0.33 3.34
N VAL A 351 13.91 0.58 2.48
CA VAL A 351 14.20 0.56 1.06
C VAL A 351 15.08 1.73 0.65
N THR A 352 15.90 1.52 -0.39
CA THR A 352 16.78 2.55 -0.92
C THR A 352 16.50 2.76 -2.40
N GLU A 353 16.33 4.00 -2.79
CA GLU A 353 16.08 4.40 -4.17
C GLU A 353 17.04 5.52 -4.57
N VAL A 354 17.37 5.59 -5.84
CA VAL A 354 18.13 6.73 -6.39
C VAL A 354 17.24 7.97 -6.51
N ARG A 355 15.96 7.74 -6.81
CA ARG A 355 14.91 8.75 -6.88
C ARG A 355 13.76 8.25 -6.04
N PRO A 356 13.70 8.65 -4.77
CA PRO A 356 12.66 8.15 -3.88
C PRO A 356 11.28 8.53 -4.39
N SER A 357 10.43 7.53 -4.47
CA SER A 357 9.04 7.67 -4.93
C SER A 357 8.11 8.08 -3.79
N PHE A 358 8.52 7.76 -2.55
CA PHE A 358 7.74 7.99 -1.32
C PHE A 358 8.68 8.21 -0.12
N GLY A 359 8.15 8.70 0.98
CA GLY A 359 8.82 8.72 2.29
C GLY A 359 8.62 7.41 3.05
N ALA A 360 7.37 7.01 3.19
CA ALA A 360 6.95 5.68 3.58
C ALA A 360 5.71 5.29 2.75
N ASP A 361 5.35 4.01 2.76
CA ASP A 361 4.28 3.47 1.93
C ASP A 361 3.72 2.19 2.55
N SER A 362 2.41 2.13 2.75
CA SER A 362 1.73 0.99 3.35
C SER A 362 1.42 -0.08 2.30
N GLN A 363 1.47 -1.33 2.72
CA GLN A 363 1.23 -2.49 1.86
C GLN A 363 0.10 -3.31 2.45
N THR A 364 -1.08 -3.28 1.86
CA THR A 364 -2.26 -3.99 2.38
C THR A 364 -2.78 -5.00 1.38
N LEU A 365 -2.96 -6.25 1.84
CA LEU A 365 -3.59 -7.32 1.07
C LEU A 365 -4.81 -7.83 1.83
N PHE A 366 -5.92 -7.97 1.12
CA PHE A 366 -7.19 -8.37 1.71
C PHE A 366 -7.92 -9.43 0.85
N ASN A 367 -8.83 -10.14 1.48
CA ASN A 367 -9.69 -11.10 0.81
C ASN A 367 -10.75 -10.37 -0.04
N PRO A 368 -10.73 -10.50 -1.38
CA PRO A 368 -11.66 -9.80 -2.26
C PRO A 368 -13.09 -10.37 -2.26
N LEU A 369 -13.44 -11.21 -1.30
CA LEU A 369 -14.82 -11.67 -1.05
C LEU A 369 -15.43 -11.03 0.20
N THR A 370 -14.60 -10.53 1.12
CA THR A 370 -15.07 -10.11 2.46
C THR A 370 -14.53 -8.76 2.92
N GLY A 371 -13.47 -8.26 2.29
CA GLY A 371 -12.70 -7.12 2.77
C GLY A 371 -11.82 -7.45 3.99
N GLU A 372 -11.69 -8.72 4.40
CA GLU A 372 -10.82 -9.11 5.50
C GLU A 372 -9.35 -8.94 5.11
N GLU A 373 -8.64 -8.08 5.81
CA GLU A 373 -7.21 -7.89 5.65
C GLU A 373 -6.45 -9.05 6.31
N PHE A 374 -5.51 -9.66 5.61
CA PHE A 374 -4.76 -10.80 6.10
C PHE A 374 -3.23 -10.59 6.07
N ARG A 375 -2.75 -9.61 5.34
CA ARG A 375 -1.34 -9.20 5.34
C ARG A 375 -1.22 -7.70 5.15
N THR A 376 -0.26 -7.13 5.88
CA THR A 376 0.09 -5.73 5.75
C THR A 376 1.60 -5.51 5.90
N GLY A 377 2.07 -4.30 5.67
CA GLY A 377 3.49 -3.95 5.83
C GLY A 377 3.71 -2.47 5.61
N ILE A 378 4.95 -2.03 5.85
CA ILE A 378 5.34 -0.65 5.57
C ILE A 378 6.71 -0.66 4.91
N LEU A 379 6.82 -0.04 3.75
CA LEU A 379 8.07 0.31 3.11
C LEU A 379 8.53 1.67 3.64
N ILE A 380 9.76 1.81 4.05
CA ILE A 380 10.31 3.02 4.65
C ILE A 380 11.53 3.44 3.84
N SER A 381 11.43 4.60 3.19
CA SER A 381 12.53 5.13 2.37
C SER A 381 13.71 5.58 3.23
N ALA A 382 14.91 5.23 2.81
CA ALA A 382 16.15 5.72 3.40
C ALA A 382 16.28 7.26 3.30
N ASP A 383 15.61 7.87 2.32
CA ASP A 383 15.64 9.31 2.09
C ASP A 383 14.76 10.12 3.05
N SER A 384 13.84 9.50 3.79
CA SER A 384 13.03 10.16 4.81
C SER A 384 13.88 10.90 5.84
N ALA A 385 14.96 10.29 6.33
CA ALA A 385 15.89 10.96 7.23
C ALA A 385 16.58 12.18 6.59
N THR A 386 16.92 12.09 5.32
CA THR A 386 17.52 13.19 4.54
C THR A 386 16.50 14.31 4.32
N SER A 387 15.26 13.96 3.99
CA SER A 387 14.16 14.91 3.82
C SER A 387 13.89 15.70 5.10
N ALA A 388 13.82 15.02 6.26
CA ALA A 388 13.71 15.69 7.56
C ALA A 388 14.89 16.62 7.84
N ALA A 389 16.12 16.17 7.59
CA ALA A 389 17.31 16.98 7.81
C ALA A 389 17.33 18.24 6.91
N ASN A 390 16.90 18.11 5.67
CA ASN A 390 16.78 19.24 4.74
C ASN A 390 15.66 20.20 5.19
N ALA A 391 14.50 19.69 5.61
CA ALA A 391 13.43 20.52 6.15
C ALA A 391 13.91 21.36 7.35
N TRP A 392 14.73 20.79 8.23
CA TRP A 392 15.36 21.55 9.30
C TRP A 392 16.28 22.64 8.78
N ARG A 393 17.26 22.27 7.94
CA ARG A 393 18.32 23.20 7.46
C ARG A 393 17.76 24.30 6.57
N ASP A 394 16.82 23.96 5.70
CA ASP A 394 16.34 24.85 4.64
C ASP A 394 15.14 25.68 5.08
N THR A 395 14.46 25.28 6.14
CA THR A 395 13.22 25.91 6.58
C THR A 395 13.24 26.26 8.07
N VAL A 396 13.35 25.28 8.96
CA VAL A 396 13.15 25.52 10.41
C VAL A 396 14.26 26.41 10.99
N ASP A 397 15.52 26.05 10.81
CA ASP A 397 16.64 26.78 11.39
C ASP A 397 16.77 28.21 10.82
N PRO A 398 16.63 28.45 9.49
CA PRO A 398 16.56 29.81 8.94
C PRO A 398 15.37 30.63 9.46
N VAL A 399 14.18 30.05 9.54
CA VAL A 399 12.97 30.78 9.95
C VAL A 399 12.95 31.10 11.43
N ARG A 400 13.30 30.11 12.27
CA ARG A 400 13.18 30.24 13.74
C ARG A 400 14.44 30.86 14.38
N TYR A 401 15.62 30.55 13.86
CA TYR A 401 16.89 30.89 14.48
C TYR A 401 17.78 31.78 13.62
N GLY A 402 17.46 31.96 12.33
CA GLY A 402 18.23 32.82 11.41
C GLY A 402 19.62 32.28 11.04
N ARG A 403 19.78 30.97 11.09
CA ARG A 403 21.04 30.24 10.82
C ARG A 403 20.78 29.04 9.97
N ASN A 404 21.84 28.38 9.57
CA ASN A 404 21.82 27.03 8.98
C ASN A 404 22.95 26.24 9.67
N THR A 405 22.59 25.44 10.65
CA THR A 405 23.56 24.75 11.52
C THR A 405 23.40 23.24 11.51
N ASP A 406 24.50 22.55 11.72
CA ASP A 406 24.57 21.13 12.06
C ASP A 406 25.06 20.97 13.51
N PRO A 407 24.72 19.87 14.19
CA PRO A 407 23.84 18.80 13.71
C PRO A 407 22.35 19.18 13.75
N VAL A 408 21.55 18.48 12.92
CA VAL A 408 20.08 18.53 13.01
C VAL A 408 19.66 17.88 14.33
N PRO A 409 18.69 18.45 15.08
CA PRO A 409 18.19 17.81 16.29
C PRO A 409 17.61 16.42 15.99
N GLU A 410 18.09 15.41 16.71
CA GLU A 410 17.66 14.03 16.47
C GLU A 410 16.17 13.83 16.72
N GLN A 411 15.61 14.53 17.72
CA GLN A 411 14.18 14.49 18.00
C GLN A 411 13.35 14.99 16.80
N PHE A 412 13.83 15.98 16.05
CA PHE A 412 13.12 16.47 14.85
C PHE A 412 13.04 15.39 13.77
N ILE A 413 14.11 14.60 13.60
CA ILE A 413 14.12 13.45 12.67
C ILE A 413 13.20 12.34 13.20
N TYR A 414 13.19 12.09 14.49
CA TYR A 414 12.31 11.09 15.11
C TYR A 414 10.83 11.46 15.00
N ASP A 415 10.49 12.74 15.23
CA ASP A 415 9.11 13.24 15.07
C ASP A 415 8.62 13.09 13.62
N HIS A 416 9.51 13.27 12.64
CA HIS A 416 9.18 13.02 11.24
C HIS A 416 8.85 11.55 10.99
N PHE A 417 9.73 10.62 11.38
CA PHE A 417 9.43 9.19 11.26
C PHE A 417 8.17 8.79 12.03
N GLN A 418 7.97 9.33 13.22
CA GLN A 418 6.76 9.05 13.99
C GLN A 418 5.51 9.49 13.24
N SER A 419 5.52 10.68 12.63
CA SER A 419 4.41 11.16 11.82
C SER A 419 4.15 10.28 10.61
N GLU A 420 5.17 9.96 9.82
CA GLU A 420 5.02 9.11 8.62
C GLU A 420 4.55 7.71 8.97
N ILE A 421 5.21 7.05 9.92
CA ILE A 421 4.89 5.64 10.24
C ILE A 421 3.54 5.51 10.97
N MET A 422 3.10 6.52 11.74
CA MET A 422 1.73 6.55 12.27
C MET A 422 0.70 6.65 11.13
N HIS A 423 0.99 7.45 10.11
CA HIS A 423 0.16 7.57 8.92
C HIS A 423 0.05 6.22 8.19
N GLU A 424 1.17 5.60 7.85
CA GLU A 424 1.17 4.30 7.15
C GLU A 424 0.49 3.19 7.97
N THR A 425 0.67 3.20 9.30
CA THR A 425 -0.05 2.27 10.17
C THR A 425 -1.56 2.54 10.16
N GLY A 426 -1.99 3.78 9.94
CA GLY A 426 -3.40 4.12 9.73
C GLY A 426 -3.97 3.45 8.48
N HIS A 427 -3.24 3.46 7.38
CA HIS A 427 -3.60 2.71 6.18
C HIS A 427 -3.67 1.20 6.45
N ASN A 428 -2.70 0.65 7.16
CA ASN A 428 -2.70 -0.76 7.57
C ASN A 428 -3.86 -1.13 8.53
N LEU A 429 -4.55 -0.14 9.09
CA LEU A 429 -5.78 -0.31 9.86
C LEU A 429 -7.04 0.03 9.05
N GLY A 430 -6.89 0.15 7.75
CA GLY A 430 -7.96 0.38 6.79
C GLY A 430 -8.29 1.86 6.52
N MET A 431 -7.63 2.83 7.15
CA MET A 431 -7.95 4.25 6.94
C MET A 431 -7.51 4.76 5.57
N GLN A 432 -8.36 5.55 4.94
CA GLN A 432 -8.03 6.35 3.75
C GLN A 432 -7.43 7.70 4.16
N HIS A 433 -6.78 8.39 3.22
CA HIS A 433 -6.39 9.79 3.42
C HIS A 433 -7.58 10.66 3.84
N ASN A 434 -7.29 11.73 4.58
CA ASN A 434 -8.31 12.71 4.95
C ASN A 434 -7.74 14.14 4.85
N PHE A 435 -7.95 14.78 3.72
CA PHE A 435 -7.39 16.08 3.34
C PHE A 435 -8.25 17.29 3.76
N ILE A 436 -9.18 17.11 4.70
CA ILE A 436 -9.93 18.20 5.35
C ILE A 436 -9.66 18.27 6.86
N GLY A 437 -8.80 17.42 7.38
CA GLY A 437 -8.50 17.32 8.80
C GLY A 437 -7.87 18.58 9.39
N HIS A 438 -7.19 19.38 8.59
CA HIS A 438 -6.58 20.65 8.98
C HIS A 438 -7.58 21.79 9.20
N ASP A 439 -8.81 21.70 8.62
CA ASP A 439 -9.84 22.76 8.69
C ASP A 439 -10.49 22.92 10.10
N ALA A 440 -10.13 22.08 11.05
CA ALA A 440 -10.69 22.12 12.39
C ALA A 440 -9.94 23.04 13.37
N TYR A 441 -8.66 23.34 13.11
CA TYR A 441 -7.82 24.03 14.09
C TYR A 441 -7.48 25.46 13.67
N THR A 442 -7.45 26.36 14.65
CA THR A 442 -7.07 27.76 14.42
C THR A 442 -5.56 27.93 14.36
N ALA A 443 -5.10 28.97 13.69
CA ALA A 443 -3.68 29.37 13.69
C ALA A 443 -3.11 29.55 15.11
N LYS A 444 -3.92 30.02 16.08
CA LYS A 444 -3.50 30.17 17.47
C LYS A 444 -3.25 28.83 18.16
N GLU A 445 -4.13 27.85 17.93
CA GLU A 445 -3.97 26.49 18.44
C GLU A 445 -2.74 25.79 17.85
N LEU A 446 -2.50 25.95 16.55
CA LEU A 446 -1.32 25.42 15.87
C LEU A 446 0.02 26.01 16.36
N GLN A 447 -0.01 27.21 16.92
CA GLN A 447 1.14 27.90 17.52
C GLN A 447 1.34 27.53 18.99
N ASP A 448 0.38 26.85 19.64
CA ASP A 448 0.44 26.47 21.05
C ASP A 448 1.04 25.06 21.21
N PRO A 449 2.23 24.95 21.85
CA PRO A 449 2.85 23.63 22.05
C PRO A 449 2.04 22.70 22.97
N ALA A 450 1.25 23.24 23.91
CA ALA A 450 0.41 22.42 24.78
C ALA A 450 -0.81 21.86 24.01
N PHE A 451 -1.37 22.62 23.09
CA PHE A 451 -2.45 22.18 22.22
C PHE A 451 -1.97 21.09 21.26
N THR A 452 -0.90 21.38 20.50
CA THR A 452 -0.40 20.46 19.48
C THR A 452 0.19 19.17 20.05
N ALA A 453 0.79 19.21 21.25
CA ALA A 453 1.24 18.01 21.95
C ALA A 453 0.06 17.08 22.35
N LYS A 454 -1.14 17.60 22.46
CA LYS A 454 -2.34 16.82 22.86
C LYS A 454 -3.22 16.41 21.69
N TYR A 455 -3.38 17.26 20.71
CA TYR A 455 -4.36 17.10 19.63
C TYR A 455 -3.72 16.97 18.25
N GLY A 456 -2.40 17.18 18.14
CA GLY A 456 -1.69 17.21 16.87
C GLY A 456 -1.84 18.51 16.11
N VAL A 457 -1.46 18.50 14.83
CA VAL A 457 -1.54 19.65 13.92
C VAL A 457 -2.74 19.56 12.96
N ALA A 458 -3.37 18.40 12.88
CA ALA A 458 -4.61 18.12 12.17
C ALA A 458 -5.49 17.17 13.00
N THR A 459 -6.74 16.96 12.60
CA THR A 459 -7.66 16.04 13.32
C THR A 459 -7.32 14.58 13.10
N THR A 460 -6.40 14.27 12.20
CA THR A 460 -6.00 12.92 11.80
C THR A 460 -4.54 12.86 11.39
N VAL A 461 -3.93 11.71 11.61
CA VAL A 461 -2.61 11.38 11.03
C VAL A 461 -2.69 11.13 9.52
N MET A 462 -3.91 10.90 8.98
CA MET A 462 -4.13 10.64 7.56
C MET A 462 -4.14 11.89 6.69
N GLU A 463 -3.86 13.05 7.27
CA GLU A 463 -3.68 14.31 6.56
C GLU A 463 -2.24 14.43 6.04
N TYR A 464 -2.04 14.91 4.81
CA TYR A 464 -0.73 15.35 4.34
C TYR A 464 -0.41 16.75 4.87
N ALA A 465 -0.40 16.85 6.20
CA ALA A 465 -0.09 18.10 6.88
C ALA A 465 1.33 18.55 6.55
N PRO A 466 1.53 19.79 6.09
CA PRO A 466 2.87 20.32 5.89
C PRO A 466 3.54 20.53 7.25
N LEU A 467 4.85 20.78 7.20
CA LEU A 467 5.59 21.20 8.39
C LEU A 467 4.89 22.40 9.06
N ASN A 468 4.40 22.23 10.30
CA ASN A 468 3.78 23.30 11.09
C ASN A 468 4.87 24.28 11.56
N ILE A 469 5.21 25.21 10.68
CA ILE A 469 6.28 26.20 10.91
C ILE A 469 5.73 27.63 10.88
N TRP A 470 6.09 28.43 11.87
CA TRP A 470 5.68 29.81 12.01
C TRP A 470 6.90 30.74 12.13
N PRO A 471 6.90 31.92 11.48
CA PRO A 471 7.93 32.91 11.70
C PRO A 471 8.14 33.23 13.19
N LYS A 472 9.37 33.62 13.58
CA LYS A 472 9.76 33.80 14.99
C LYS A 472 8.86 34.72 15.80
N ARG A 473 8.16 35.65 15.15
CA ARG A 473 7.19 36.57 15.81
C ARG A 473 5.93 35.89 16.33
N TYR A 474 5.67 34.66 15.90
CA TYR A 474 4.56 33.83 16.34
C TYR A 474 5.00 32.77 17.33
N GLY A 475 4.05 32.15 18.05
CA GLY A 475 4.28 30.90 18.78
C GLY A 475 4.68 29.77 17.87
N GLN A 476 5.09 28.63 18.42
CA GLN A 476 5.45 27.44 17.68
C GLN A 476 4.95 26.20 18.43
N GLY A 477 3.99 25.50 17.86
CA GLY A 477 3.58 24.17 18.29
C GLY A 477 4.50 23.06 17.80
N SER A 478 4.04 21.81 17.87
CA SER A 478 4.74 20.67 17.29
C SER A 478 4.96 20.88 15.80
N TYR A 479 6.09 20.45 15.28
CA TYR A 479 6.39 20.58 13.84
C TYR A 479 5.64 19.54 13.00
N TYR A 480 5.44 18.36 13.54
CA TYR A 480 4.82 17.20 12.88
C TYR A 480 3.61 16.69 13.67
N GLN A 481 2.79 15.88 13.02
CA GLN A 481 1.68 15.15 13.63
C GLN A 481 2.22 13.92 14.37
N THR A 482 2.48 14.03 15.66
CA THR A 482 3.09 12.95 16.46
C THR A 482 2.13 12.27 17.44
N VAL A 483 0.83 12.59 17.34
CA VAL A 483 -0.24 12.00 18.16
C VAL A 483 -1.47 11.76 17.29
N LEU A 484 -2.28 10.76 17.67
CA LEU A 484 -3.57 10.51 17.02
C LEU A 484 -4.52 11.66 17.29
N GLY A 485 -5.20 12.12 16.25
CA GLY A 485 -6.23 13.14 16.32
C GLY A 485 -7.63 12.60 16.60
N PRO A 486 -8.61 13.45 16.84
CA PRO A 486 -9.98 13.03 17.15
C PRO A 486 -10.64 12.21 16.04
N TYR A 487 -10.30 12.45 14.77
CA TYR A 487 -10.82 11.67 13.65
C TYR A 487 -10.28 10.24 13.69
N ASP A 488 -9.01 10.03 14.04
CA ASP A 488 -8.41 8.69 14.10
C ASP A 488 -9.15 7.79 15.11
N TYR A 489 -9.51 8.35 16.28
CA TYR A 489 -10.33 7.62 17.25
C TYR A 489 -11.74 7.33 16.75
N TYR A 490 -12.33 8.27 16.00
CA TYR A 490 -13.65 8.10 15.41
C TYR A 490 -13.66 7.03 14.31
N ALA A 491 -12.66 7.02 13.43
CA ALA A 491 -12.50 6.02 12.38
C ALA A 491 -12.28 4.62 12.96
N MET A 492 -11.41 4.49 13.99
CA MET A 492 -11.21 3.22 14.70
C MET A 492 -12.48 2.73 15.39
N LYS A 493 -13.29 3.64 15.94
CA LYS A 493 -14.60 3.28 16.48
C LYS A 493 -15.51 2.71 15.40
N PHE A 494 -15.62 3.39 14.26
CA PHE A 494 -16.46 2.95 13.15
C PHE A 494 -16.01 1.60 12.61
N ALA A 495 -14.70 1.39 12.42
CA ALA A 495 -14.16 0.18 11.85
C ALA A 495 -14.19 -1.03 12.83
N TYR A 496 -13.94 -0.82 14.13
CA TYR A 496 -13.56 -1.91 15.03
C TYR A 496 -14.41 -2.05 16.29
N GLU A 497 -15.20 -1.04 16.72
CA GLU A 497 -16.02 -1.18 17.92
C GLU A 497 -17.11 -2.24 17.69
N ALA A 498 -17.17 -3.23 18.59
CA ALA A 498 -18.17 -4.27 18.54
C ALA A 498 -19.57 -3.69 18.79
N ILE A 499 -20.55 -4.07 17.98
CA ILE A 499 -21.95 -3.67 18.13
C ILE A 499 -22.70 -4.78 18.86
N PRO A 500 -23.10 -4.61 20.12
CA PRO A 500 -23.73 -5.65 20.89
C PRO A 500 -25.01 -6.19 20.25
N GLY A 501 -25.05 -7.52 20.07
CA GLY A 501 -26.20 -8.25 19.53
C GLY A 501 -26.25 -8.35 18.00
N ALA A 502 -25.40 -7.63 17.27
CA ALA A 502 -25.26 -7.79 15.82
C ALA A 502 -24.59 -9.13 15.49
N LYS A 503 -25.13 -9.82 14.48
CA LYS A 503 -24.63 -11.11 13.97
C LYS A 503 -24.38 -11.07 12.48
N THR A 504 -24.93 -10.11 11.80
CA THR A 504 -24.80 -9.91 10.35
C THR A 504 -24.44 -8.46 10.07
N PRO A 505 -23.85 -8.14 8.91
CA PRO A 505 -23.60 -6.76 8.51
C PRO A 505 -24.85 -5.88 8.57
N GLN A 506 -26.03 -6.43 8.23
CA GLN A 506 -27.30 -5.71 8.26
C GLN A 506 -27.73 -5.32 9.67
N ASP A 507 -27.41 -6.10 10.68
CA ASP A 507 -27.74 -5.80 12.09
C ASP A 507 -26.95 -4.57 12.59
N GLU A 508 -25.79 -4.29 11.99
CA GLU A 508 -24.93 -3.17 12.35
C GLU A 508 -25.39 -1.81 11.79
N LEU A 509 -26.08 -1.82 10.63
CA LEU A 509 -26.41 -0.62 9.86
C LEU A 509 -27.02 0.53 10.68
N PRO A 510 -28.06 0.32 11.52
CA PRO A 510 -28.67 1.44 12.27
C PRO A 510 -27.70 2.11 13.24
N THR A 511 -26.67 1.39 13.69
CA THR A 511 -25.66 1.93 14.59
C THR A 511 -24.56 2.64 13.81
N LEU A 512 -24.13 2.07 12.69
CA LEU A 512 -23.13 2.65 11.80
C LEU A 512 -23.62 3.99 11.21
N GLU A 513 -24.86 4.03 10.70
CA GLU A 513 -25.50 5.25 10.19
C GLU A 513 -25.54 6.37 11.25
N ARG A 514 -25.91 6.00 12.49
CA ARG A 514 -25.91 6.96 13.62
C ARG A 514 -24.50 7.45 13.96
N TRP A 515 -23.48 6.61 13.88
CA TRP A 515 -22.09 7.04 14.10
C TRP A 515 -21.62 7.95 12.96
N ALA A 516 -21.85 7.55 11.72
CA ALA A 516 -21.46 8.31 10.53
C ALA A 516 -22.13 9.68 10.44
N SER A 517 -23.34 9.86 11.02
CA SER A 517 -24.05 11.14 11.03
C SER A 517 -23.34 12.28 11.78
N ALA A 518 -22.21 11.99 12.46
CA ALA A 518 -21.36 12.99 13.09
C ALA A 518 -20.48 13.80 12.12
N TRP A 519 -20.51 13.50 10.83
CA TRP A 519 -19.64 14.10 9.79
C TRP A 519 -19.64 15.64 9.78
N SER A 520 -20.76 16.28 10.10
CA SER A 520 -20.87 17.76 10.12
C SER A 520 -20.01 18.43 11.20
N ASP A 521 -19.55 17.69 12.23
CA ASP A 521 -18.59 18.21 13.20
C ASP A 521 -17.20 18.32 12.54
N PRO A 522 -16.56 19.50 12.53
CA PRO A 522 -15.25 19.67 11.89
C PRO A 522 -14.17 18.68 12.33
N ARG A 523 -14.29 18.11 13.54
CA ARG A 523 -13.33 17.11 14.05
C ARG A 523 -13.46 15.74 13.40
N TYR A 524 -14.59 15.47 12.73
CA TYR A 524 -14.94 14.17 12.15
C TYR A 524 -15.21 14.24 10.65
N ARG A 525 -15.03 15.42 10.04
CA ARG A 525 -15.12 15.57 8.59
C ARG A 525 -14.12 14.67 7.88
N TYR A 526 -14.56 14.16 6.74
CA TYR A 526 -13.80 13.32 5.86
C TYR A 526 -13.91 13.78 4.41
N ALA A 527 -12.78 13.90 3.75
CA ALA A 527 -12.66 14.11 2.32
C ALA A 527 -11.28 13.57 1.89
N SER A 528 -11.21 12.83 0.78
CA SER A 528 -10.07 11.98 0.43
C SER A 528 -9.52 12.27 -0.96
N ASP A 529 -8.75 11.34 -1.48
CA ASP A 529 -8.14 11.36 -2.82
C ASP A 529 -9.15 11.57 -3.95
N GLU A 530 -10.36 11.05 -3.79
CA GLU A 530 -11.46 11.26 -4.75
C GLU A 530 -12.00 12.70 -4.77
N ASP A 531 -11.75 13.47 -3.72
CA ASP A 531 -12.15 14.88 -3.60
C ASP A 531 -11.03 15.83 -4.08
N VAL A 532 -9.81 15.31 -4.27
CA VAL A 532 -8.63 16.02 -4.77
C VAL A 532 -8.22 15.42 -6.11
N SER A 533 -8.19 16.20 -7.16
CA SER A 533 -7.73 15.71 -8.45
C SER A 533 -6.20 15.71 -8.55
N TRP A 534 -5.62 14.53 -8.59
CA TRP A 534 -4.17 14.34 -8.78
C TRP A 534 -3.70 14.66 -10.20
N SER A 535 -4.58 14.49 -11.21
CA SER A 535 -4.22 14.61 -12.61
C SER A 535 -4.30 16.02 -13.15
N ASP A 536 -5.21 16.84 -12.63
CA ASP A 536 -5.53 18.17 -13.13
C ASP A 536 -5.55 19.27 -12.05
N GLY A 537 -5.29 18.91 -10.79
CA GLY A 537 -5.15 19.86 -9.69
C GLY A 537 -6.45 20.57 -9.30
N HIS A 538 -7.61 20.01 -9.64
CA HIS A 538 -8.90 20.62 -9.42
C HIS A 538 -9.68 19.96 -8.27
N ALA A 539 -9.33 20.31 -7.02
CA ALA A 539 -10.27 20.11 -5.93
C ALA A 539 -11.43 21.11 -6.11
N ALA A 540 -12.67 20.63 -6.15
CA ALA A 540 -13.83 21.49 -6.21
C ALA A 540 -14.02 22.28 -4.91
N ASP A 541 -13.68 21.65 -3.77
CA ASP A 541 -13.73 22.25 -2.43
C ASP A 541 -12.34 22.73 -2.01
N PRO A 542 -12.11 24.05 -1.95
CA PRO A 542 -10.80 24.59 -1.58
C PRO A 542 -10.38 24.33 -0.14
N ARG A 543 -11.23 23.72 0.68
CA ARG A 543 -10.89 23.26 2.02
C ARG A 543 -10.27 21.86 2.02
N VAL A 544 -10.36 21.15 0.89
CA VAL A 544 -9.84 19.80 0.71
C VAL A 544 -8.55 19.90 -0.10
N GLU A 545 -7.45 20.15 0.59
CA GLU A 545 -6.14 20.39 -0.04
C GLU A 545 -5.03 19.72 0.75
N GLN A 546 -4.07 19.16 0.03
CA GLN A 546 -2.86 18.65 0.64
C GLN A 546 -1.89 19.77 0.99
N GLY A 547 -1.22 19.65 2.12
CA GLY A 547 -0.16 20.58 2.48
C GLY A 547 -0.66 21.96 2.90
N GLU A 548 -1.84 22.03 3.54
CA GLU A 548 -2.39 23.22 4.18
C GLU A 548 -2.64 22.99 5.67
N LEU A 549 -2.76 24.07 6.41
CA LEU A 549 -3.08 24.09 7.84
C LEU A 549 -4.00 25.26 8.19
N SER A 550 -4.72 25.12 9.31
CA SER A 550 -5.61 26.13 9.86
C SER A 550 -6.96 26.22 9.14
N ASN A 551 -7.99 26.52 9.94
CA ASN A 551 -9.36 26.77 9.45
C ASN A 551 -9.53 28.16 8.78
N ASP A 552 -8.51 29.02 8.81
CA ASP A 552 -8.37 30.19 7.95
C ASP A 552 -7.16 29.98 7.02
N GLN A 553 -7.34 29.09 6.05
CA GLN A 553 -6.30 28.68 5.11
C GLN A 553 -5.73 29.88 4.34
N LEU A 554 -6.57 30.84 3.92
CA LEU A 554 -6.09 32.03 3.21
C LEU A 554 -5.20 32.92 4.09
N ALA A 555 -5.45 33.02 5.41
CA ALA A 555 -4.57 33.76 6.30
C ALA A 555 -3.27 33.00 6.54
N TRP A 556 -3.34 31.68 6.70
CA TRP A 556 -2.16 30.83 6.82
C TRP A 556 -1.30 30.89 5.55
N THR A 557 -1.92 30.81 4.38
CA THR A 557 -1.25 30.90 3.08
C THR A 557 -0.44 32.20 2.95
N VAL A 558 -1.00 33.36 3.34
CA VAL A 558 -0.25 34.63 3.31
C VAL A 558 1.01 34.55 4.17
N VAL A 559 0.92 33.99 5.38
CA VAL A 559 2.10 33.82 6.25
C VAL A 559 3.14 32.91 5.61
N GLN A 560 2.71 31.84 4.95
CA GLN A 560 3.60 30.89 4.28
C GLN A 560 4.23 31.48 3.00
N LEU A 561 3.49 32.27 2.23
CA LEU A 561 4.02 32.98 1.05
C LEU A 561 5.13 33.95 1.47
N ASP A 562 4.89 34.80 2.50
CA ASP A 562 5.89 35.71 3.05
C ASP A 562 7.13 34.94 3.55
N MET A 563 6.93 33.83 4.22
CA MET A 563 7.99 33.01 4.77
C MET A 563 8.84 32.37 3.65
N ASN A 564 8.21 31.74 2.67
CA ASN A 564 8.93 31.11 1.56
C ASN A 564 9.66 32.16 0.70
N ARG A 565 9.05 33.33 0.47
CA ARG A 565 9.74 34.45 -0.18
C ARG A 565 11.02 34.88 0.57
N SER A 566 10.94 34.99 1.89
CA SER A 566 12.10 35.29 2.73
C SER A 566 13.16 34.17 2.71
N LEU A 567 12.73 32.91 2.63
CA LEU A 567 13.63 31.74 2.55
C LEU A 567 14.43 31.74 1.25
N MET A 568 13.84 32.12 0.11
CA MET A 568 14.56 32.23 -1.16
C MET A 568 15.77 33.14 -1.03
N ASP A 569 15.63 34.32 -0.44
CA ASP A 569 16.75 35.24 -0.25
C ASP A 569 17.78 34.74 0.79
N ARG A 570 17.27 34.19 1.91
CA ARG A 570 18.11 33.73 3.01
C ARG A 570 18.94 32.49 2.64
N ASN A 571 18.33 31.51 2.02
CA ASN A 571 19.02 30.27 1.67
C ASN A 571 20.14 30.53 0.65
N ALA A 572 19.92 31.41 -0.31
CA ALA A 572 20.99 31.84 -1.20
C ALA A 572 22.19 32.47 -0.48
N GLN A 573 21.98 33.04 0.71
CA GLN A 573 23.05 33.67 1.51
C GLN A 573 23.68 32.71 2.53
N LEU A 574 22.89 31.83 3.16
CA LEU A 574 23.31 31.03 4.30
C LEU A 574 23.91 29.66 3.89
N LEU A 575 23.40 29.06 2.81
CA LEU A 575 23.74 27.67 2.48
C LEU A 575 25.12 27.49 1.83
N PRO A 576 25.60 28.38 0.92
CA PRO A 576 26.96 28.22 0.41
C PRO A 576 27.98 28.49 1.52
N ARG A 577 28.58 27.44 2.06
CA ARG A 577 29.68 27.56 3.05
C ARG A 577 31.00 27.62 2.34
N ASN A 578 32.02 28.19 2.98
CA ASN A 578 33.37 28.19 2.44
C ASN A 578 33.83 26.76 2.13
N GLY A 579 34.23 26.51 0.90
CA GLY A 579 34.67 25.19 0.43
C GLY A 579 33.56 24.26 -0.04
N THR A 580 32.28 24.69 -0.08
CA THR A 580 31.17 23.92 -0.65
C THR A 580 30.69 24.52 -1.96
N ALA A 581 30.10 23.70 -2.82
CA ALA A 581 29.43 24.15 -4.04
C ALA A 581 28.14 24.93 -3.72
N TYR A 582 27.70 25.77 -4.67
CA TYR A 582 26.47 26.56 -4.54
C TYR A 582 25.18 25.73 -4.76
N GLU A 583 25.31 24.43 -5.02
CA GLU A 583 24.18 23.52 -5.28
C GLU A 583 23.13 23.55 -4.16
N SER A 584 23.57 23.50 -2.90
CA SER A 584 22.67 23.52 -1.74
C SER A 584 21.79 24.78 -1.70
N ALA A 585 22.34 25.94 -2.12
CA ALA A 585 21.57 27.16 -2.24
C ALA A 585 20.52 27.07 -3.34
N THR A 586 20.87 26.49 -4.49
CA THR A 586 19.94 26.30 -5.61
C THR A 586 18.82 25.35 -5.25
N VAL A 587 19.12 24.22 -4.63
CA VAL A 587 18.11 23.23 -4.19
C VAL A 587 17.14 23.84 -3.18
N ALA A 588 17.64 24.51 -2.16
CA ALA A 588 16.80 25.14 -1.14
C ALA A 588 15.99 26.33 -1.68
N PHE A 589 16.56 27.13 -2.59
CA PHE A 589 15.83 28.19 -3.28
C PHE A 589 14.66 27.61 -4.08
N ARG A 590 14.91 26.57 -4.89
CA ARG A 590 13.88 25.88 -5.68
C ARG A 590 12.80 25.26 -4.81
N GLY A 591 13.16 24.62 -3.69
CA GLY A 591 12.19 24.07 -2.74
C GLY A 591 11.27 25.16 -2.17
N ALA A 592 11.82 26.30 -1.75
CA ALA A 592 11.03 27.42 -1.28
C ALA A 592 10.16 28.04 -2.39
N TYR A 593 10.70 28.14 -3.61
CA TYR A 593 9.94 28.62 -4.78
C TYR A 593 8.79 27.67 -5.15
N ALA A 594 9.04 26.37 -5.20
CA ALA A 594 8.00 25.38 -5.50
C ALA A 594 6.86 25.44 -4.48
N ARG A 595 7.18 25.52 -3.19
CA ARG A 595 6.15 25.72 -2.13
C ARG A 595 5.38 27.02 -2.32
N TYR A 596 6.07 28.11 -2.67
CA TYR A 596 5.42 29.40 -2.94
C TYR A 596 4.41 29.31 -4.09
N ILE A 597 4.79 28.72 -5.22
CA ILE A 597 3.91 28.56 -6.38
C ILE A 597 2.74 27.61 -6.06
N SER A 598 2.99 26.52 -5.34
CA SER A 598 1.95 25.60 -4.91
C SER A 598 0.89 26.28 -4.03
N LEU A 599 1.31 27.11 -3.06
CA LEU A 599 0.39 27.90 -2.24
C LEU A 599 -0.44 28.89 -3.07
N ALA A 600 0.18 29.56 -4.05
CA ALA A 600 -0.54 30.44 -4.96
C ALA A 600 -1.54 29.68 -5.83
N SER A 601 -1.17 28.50 -6.35
CA SER A 601 -2.07 27.63 -7.13
C SER A 601 -3.30 27.23 -6.32
N ARG A 602 -3.11 26.73 -5.09
CA ARG A 602 -4.23 26.37 -4.19
C ARG A 602 -5.13 27.56 -3.87
N THR A 603 -4.53 28.75 -3.70
CA THR A 603 -5.31 29.99 -3.51
C THR A 603 -6.29 30.25 -4.65
N ALA A 604 -5.95 29.85 -5.89
CA ALA A 604 -6.82 30.02 -7.04
C ALA A 604 -8.08 29.14 -6.96
N HIS A 605 -8.06 28.00 -6.29
CA HIS A 605 -9.21 27.10 -6.14
C HIS A 605 -10.38 27.75 -5.35
N TRP A 606 -10.10 28.77 -4.55
CA TRP A 606 -11.15 29.54 -3.86
C TRP A 606 -12.03 30.34 -4.83
N ILE A 607 -11.52 30.68 -6.03
CA ILE A 607 -12.24 31.50 -7.02
C ILE A 607 -13.12 30.59 -7.87
N GLY A 608 -14.43 30.71 -7.72
CA GLY A 608 -15.39 29.81 -8.35
C GLY A 608 -15.53 28.45 -7.69
N GLY A 609 -14.82 28.21 -6.55
CA GLY A 609 -14.87 26.98 -5.79
C GLY A 609 -16.24 26.73 -5.14
N GLN A 610 -16.41 25.50 -4.66
CA GLN A 610 -17.63 25.02 -4.03
C GLN A 610 -17.28 24.24 -2.76
N TYR A 611 -17.98 24.46 -1.68
CA TYR A 611 -17.92 23.62 -0.49
C TYR A 611 -18.76 22.36 -0.74
N LEU A 612 -18.19 21.20 -0.52
CA LEU A 612 -18.84 19.91 -0.66
C LEU A 612 -19.19 19.33 0.70
N SER A 613 -20.31 18.63 0.78
CA SER A 613 -20.77 17.98 2.01
C SER A 613 -21.17 16.55 1.73
N ARG A 614 -20.59 15.62 2.50
CA ARG A 614 -20.99 14.20 2.52
C ARG A 614 -22.12 13.92 3.53
N ALA A 615 -22.60 14.94 4.27
CA ALA A 615 -23.71 14.76 5.20
C ALA A 615 -24.96 14.29 4.48
N HIS A 616 -25.59 13.25 5.01
CA HIS A 616 -26.85 12.74 4.49
C HIS A 616 -28.03 13.60 4.94
N ARG A 617 -29.11 13.54 4.20
CA ARG A 617 -30.33 14.29 4.54
C ARG A 617 -30.88 13.85 5.89
N GLY A 618 -30.88 14.76 6.86
CA GLY A 618 -31.35 14.51 8.21
C GLY A 618 -30.24 14.34 9.25
N ASP A 619 -28.98 14.31 8.82
CA ASP A 619 -27.85 14.32 9.75
C ASP A 619 -27.84 15.65 10.55
N PRO A 620 -27.40 15.61 11.80
CA PRO A 620 -27.25 16.83 12.61
C PRO A 620 -26.30 17.84 11.94
N GLY A 621 -26.77 19.05 11.70
CA GLY A 621 -25.96 20.09 11.06
C GLY A 621 -25.71 19.90 9.56
N ALA A 622 -26.48 19.02 8.90
CA ALA A 622 -26.34 18.80 7.46
C ALA A 622 -26.61 20.10 6.69
N GLU A 623 -25.69 20.44 5.82
CA GLU A 623 -25.80 21.52 4.84
C GLU A 623 -26.22 20.95 3.47
N ALA A 624 -26.47 21.83 2.51
CA ALA A 624 -26.67 21.40 1.12
C ALA A 624 -25.39 20.72 0.62
N PRO A 625 -25.50 19.65 -0.22
CA PRO A 625 -24.34 18.89 -0.67
C PRO A 625 -23.32 19.73 -1.45
N ILE A 626 -23.76 20.83 -2.07
CA ILE A 626 -22.90 21.76 -2.81
C ILE A 626 -23.30 23.19 -2.42
N VAL A 627 -22.32 23.96 -1.93
CA VAL A 627 -22.50 25.37 -1.55
C VAL A 627 -21.39 26.19 -2.20
N PRO A 628 -21.68 27.23 -2.99
CA PRO A 628 -20.64 28.09 -3.55
C PRO A 628 -19.78 28.73 -2.46
N VAL A 629 -18.49 28.85 -2.69
CA VAL A 629 -17.59 29.61 -1.82
C VAL A 629 -18.10 31.05 -1.71
N PRO A 630 -18.21 31.62 -0.49
CA PRO A 630 -18.71 32.98 -0.31
C PRO A 630 -17.91 34.02 -1.09
N LEU A 631 -18.59 34.98 -1.73
CA LEU A 631 -17.95 36.00 -2.59
C LEU A 631 -16.79 36.73 -1.87
N ALA A 632 -16.94 37.00 -0.57
CA ALA A 632 -15.88 37.65 0.21
C ALA A 632 -14.59 36.81 0.27
N MET A 633 -14.69 35.47 0.34
CA MET A 633 -13.55 34.58 0.33
C MET A 633 -12.90 34.53 -1.06
N GLN A 634 -13.70 34.48 -2.12
CA GLN A 634 -13.22 34.56 -3.51
C GLN A 634 -12.47 35.87 -3.78
N GLN A 635 -13.02 37.01 -3.32
CA GLN A 635 -12.38 38.32 -3.43
C GLN A 635 -11.06 38.38 -2.64
N ARG A 636 -11.02 37.77 -1.45
CA ARG A 636 -9.79 37.67 -0.65
C ARG A 636 -8.72 36.85 -1.36
N ALA A 637 -9.09 35.69 -1.91
CA ALA A 637 -8.19 34.86 -2.70
C ALA A 637 -7.65 35.60 -3.93
N PHE A 638 -8.52 36.29 -4.67
CA PHE A 638 -8.11 37.12 -5.81
C PHE A 638 -7.12 38.21 -5.41
N SER A 639 -7.35 38.89 -4.25
CA SER A 639 -6.42 39.90 -3.76
C SER A 639 -5.06 39.31 -3.42
N ILE A 640 -5.01 38.12 -2.81
CA ILE A 640 -3.75 37.42 -2.51
C ILE A 640 -3.01 37.10 -3.81
N LEU A 641 -3.68 36.54 -4.81
CA LEU A 641 -3.05 36.24 -6.11
C LEU A 641 -2.54 37.50 -6.80
N ASN A 642 -3.31 38.58 -6.77
CA ASN A 642 -2.89 39.87 -7.34
C ASN A 642 -1.63 40.39 -6.66
N ASP A 643 -1.55 40.34 -5.35
CA ASP A 643 -0.42 40.88 -4.59
C ASP A 643 0.81 39.99 -4.67
N TYR A 644 0.66 38.67 -4.58
CA TYR A 644 1.77 37.71 -4.41
C TYR A 644 2.23 37.06 -5.72
N LEU A 645 1.34 36.89 -6.71
CA LEU A 645 1.67 36.19 -7.97
C LEU A 645 1.74 37.16 -9.16
N PHE A 646 0.77 38.05 -9.34
CA PHE A 646 0.66 38.88 -10.53
C PHE A 646 1.38 40.22 -10.43
N SER A 647 1.83 40.62 -9.22
CA SER A 647 2.65 41.81 -9.04
C SER A 647 4.14 41.43 -9.04
N ASP A 648 4.97 42.39 -9.44
CA ASP A 648 6.44 42.27 -9.43
C ASP A 648 7.07 42.33 -8.03
N LYS A 649 6.28 42.62 -6.98
CA LYS A 649 6.77 42.88 -5.61
C LYS A 649 7.49 41.68 -4.98
N HIS A 650 6.97 40.47 -5.19
CA HIS A 650 7.41 39.28 -4.46
C HIS A 650 8.33 38.37 -5.25
N LEU A 651 8.26 38.36 -6.59
CA LEU A 651 9.05 37.48 -7.45
C LEU A 651 10.22 38.19 -8.16
N THR A 652 10.58 39.40 -7.69
CA THR A 652 11.79 40.08 -8.11
C THR A 652 12.95 39.77 -7.15
N PHE A 653 14.06 39.33 -7.68
CA PHE A 653 15.25 38.93 -6.92
C PHE A 653 16.45 39.85 -7.24
N SER A 654 17.26 40.09 -6.22
CA SER A 654 18.48 40.90 -6.39
C SER A 654 19.54 40.11 -7.18
N PRO A 655 20.43 40.81 -7.95
CA PRO A 655 21.55 40.14 -8.58
C PRO A 655 22.38 39.29 -7.62
N GLN A 656 22.56 39.76 -6.37
CA GLN A 656 23.32 39.06 -5.34
C GLN A 656 22.71 37.72 -4.93
N VAL A 657 21.38 37.55 -5.03
CA VAL A 657 20.72 36.27 -4.83
C VAL A 657 20.92 35.38 -6.04
N LEU A 658 20.65 35.90 -7.24
CA LEU A 658 20.74 35.14 -8.48
C LEU A 658 22.14 34.62 -8.79
N GLU A 659 23.18 35.42 -8.53
CA GLU A 659 24.58 35.05 -8.70
C GLU A 659 25.03 33.89 -7.79
N ARG A 660 24.26 33.56 -6.75
CA ARG A 660 24.53 32.45 -5.83
C ARG A 660 23.81 31.17 -6.15
N LEU A 661 22.96 31.19 -7.18
CA LEU A 661 22.28 29.98 -7.68
C LEU A 661 23.23 29.30 -8.67
N GLY A 662 24.02 28.37 -8.16
CA GLY A 662 25.06 27.69 -8.92
C GLY A 662 24.53 26.51 -9.75
N TYR A 663 25.31 26.17 -10.77
CA TYR A 663 25.15 24.94 -11.52
C TYR A 663 25.68 23.74 -10.70
N SER A 664 25.01 22.59 -10.79
CA SER A 664 25.48 21.35 -10.20
C SER A 664 25.80 20.31 -11.28
N GLU A 665 27.03 19.83 -11.31
CA GLU A 665 27.44 18.72 -12.19
C GLU A 665 26.74 17.40 -11.81
N TRP A 666 26.37 17.21 -10.53
CA TRP A 666 25.65 16.05 -10.05
C TRP A 666 24.19 16.01 -10.50
N ALA A 667 23.68 17.13 -10.99
CA ALA A 667 22.37 17.20 -11.62
C ALA A 667 22.24 16.32 -12.88
N GLY A 668 23.33 15.88 -13.49
CA GLY A 668 23.35 14.95 -14.61
C GLY A 668 22.76 13.58 -14.30
N TYR A 669 22.60 13.22 -13.02
CA TYR A 669 21.88 12.02 -12.60
C TYR A 669 20.38 12.26 -12.37
N GLY A 670 19.81 13.27 -13.03
CA GLY A 670 18.36 13.43 -13.14
C GLY A 670 17.69 14.33 -12.11
N TYR A 671 18.40 14.82 -11.10
CA TYR A 671 17.81 15.68 -10.05
C TYR A 671 17.64 17.14 -10.44
N VAL A 672 18.48 17.68 -11.32
CA VAL A 672 18.40 19.06 -11.78
C VAL A 672 18.91 19.11 -13.23
N GLY A 673 18.23 18.43 -14.16
CA GLY A 673 18.56 18.54 -15.58
C GLY A 673 18.41 19.97 -16.11
N TRP A 674 19.02 20.27 -17.22
CA TRP A 674 18.88 21.55 -17.93
C TRP A 674 17.41 21.95 -18.12
N GLU A 675 16.52 21.01 -18.34
CA GLU A 675 15.09 21.15 -18.42
C GLU A 675 14.46 21.82 -17.19
N ASN A 676 15.06 21.66 -16.03
CA ASN A 676 14.57 22.25 -14.79
C ASN A 676 15.15 23.65 -14.51
N TYR A 677 16.25 24.03 -15.16
CA TYR A 677 16.75 25.41 -15.10
C TYR A 677 15.86 26.38 -15.89
N GLY A 678 15.25 25.92 -16.99
CA GLY A 678 14.30 26.70 -17.77
C GLY A 678 13.00 27.05 -17.02
N ASN A 679 12.72 26.36 -15.91
CA ASN A 679 11.55 26.58 -15.06
C ASN A 679 11.86 27.47 -13.83
N LEU A 680 13.08 27.92 -13.64
CA LEU A 680 13.36 28.94 -12.66
C LEU A 680 12.88 30.30 -13.20
N PRO A 681 12.26 31.16 -12.37
CA PRO A 681 11.79 32.49 -12.80
C PRO A 681 12.95 33.47 -12.99
N VAL A 682 14.12 32.97 -13.32
CA VAL A 682 15.35 33.72 -13.51
C VAL A 682 15.25 34.74 -14.66
N TRP A 683 14.22 34.62 -15.45
CA TRP A 683 14.02 35.41 -16.69
C TRP A 683 12.81 36.34 -16.65
N ALA A 684 12.13 36.45 -15.50
CA ALA A 684 11.01 37.38 -15.36
C ALA A 684 11.50 38.81 -15.06
#